data_777dee7dc3ea9bfff649d7fc4af9dba4
#
_entry.id   777dee7dc3ea9bfff649d7fc4af9dba4
#
_cell.length_a   1.000
_cell.length_b   1.000
_cell.length_c   1.000
_cell.angle_alpha   90.00
_cell.angle_beta   90.00
_cell.angle_gamma   90.00
#
_symmetry.space_group_name_H-M   'P 1'
#
loop_
_entity.id
_entity.type
_entity.pdbx_description
1 polymer ?
#
loop_
_entity_poly.entity_id
_entity_poly.type
_entity_poly.pdbx_seq_one_letter_code
_entity_poly.pdbx_strand_id
1 'polypeptide(L)'
;KNPVAMQCMDEAGFFACFVGRKQEFKYKFIVKYDNEAEQTISDPYSFDSIYSEEDLSKFDAGINYEIYEKMGAKPMTISGVEGVNFSVWAPEAMRVSVVGDFNLWDGRRHQMERLGDFGVFEIFIPGVSVGSLYKFEIKTKKGEPMLKSDPYAFYSELRPNTASIVADISGFEWSDEAWMKDRENIQSTKINESAAMNIYELHLGSWIRKEMQYDENGEEVNGSVFYNYREIAHKLSVYIKKMNYTHVEIMPVMEHPLDASWGYQVTGYYSPTSRYGTPDDFMYFINYLHKKGIGVILDWVPAHFPRDLHGLACFDGSHLYEHADPRQGAHPHWGTLIYNYARPQVSNFLISNALFWADKYHVDGIRMDAVASMLYLDYGKNSGEWVANIYGGNENLDAIEFLKHLNSIYKKKNPSSLLIAEESTAWPKVSGDLNEGGLGFDYKWNMGWMNDFLEFMKLDPYFRSGDYNALTFSLFYHYSENFILVLSHDEVVHGKATLAGKMPGATQEEKFANLRAAYGYMMTHPGKKLLFMGQEFGQMNEWNENVSLEWNLLDYDIHSKMQKYSKALNKLYLDYPALYKLDYNPDGFEWINCTSKDESTVVFLRKTENEEDTLVVVCNFTPVVYEREIGVPFKGTYTEIFNSDDKKYGGSGVGNKRAKKSVKKKVDGRENSLKIKVPPMAMVVFKWDK
;
A
#
# COMPACT_ATOMS: atom_id res chain seq x y z
N LYS A 1 29.96 23.62 42.72
CA LYS A 1 30.32 25.09 42.67
C LYS A 1 29.15 25.83 43.27
N ASN A 2 29.39 26.93 44.01
CA ASN A 2 28.32 27.70 44.61
C ASN A 2 27.48 28.36 43.51
N PRO A 3 26.12 28.34 43.59
CA PRO A 3 25.27 29.01 42.63
C PRO A 3 25.48 30.53 42.66
N VAL A 4 25.34 31.20 41.52
CA VAL A 4 25.38 32.66 41.39
C VAL A 4 23.93 33.11 41.25
N ALA A 5 23.47 34.03 42.14
CA ALA A 5 22.15 34.59 42.06
C ALA A 5 21.97 35.45 40.81
N MET A 6 20.89 35.27 40.10
CA MET A 6 20.49 36.13 38.98
C MET A 6 19.62 37.30 39.52
N GLN A 7 19.80 38.46 38.93
CA GLN A 7 19.04 39.68 39.25
C GLN A 7 17.82 39.78 38.32
N CYS A 8 16.64 40.04 38.88
CA CYS A 8 15.47 40.40 38.09
C CYS A 8 15.70 41.79 37.47
N MET A 9 15.77 41.84 36.15
CA MET A 9 16.03 43.09 35.40
C MET A 9 14.77 43.73 34.87
N ASP A 10 13.68 42.98 34.82
CA ASP A 10 12.40 43.44 34.32
C ASP A 10 11.25 42.69 35.04
N GLU A 11 10.14 43.40 35.31
CA GLU A 11 8.97 42.87 36.03
C GLU A 11 8.27 41.77 35.21
N ALA A 12 8.50 41.70 33.90
CA ALA A 12 8.04 40.62 33.05
C ALA A 12 8.80 39.28 33.23
N GLY A 13 9.78 39.25 34.18
CA GLY A 13 10.49 38.01 34.54
C GLY A 13 11.81 37.82 33.86
N PHE A 14 12.45 38.87 33.35
CA PHE A 14 13.78 38.77 32.79
C PHE A 14 14.85 38.82 33.90
N PHE A 15 15.64 37.73 34.00
CA PHE A 15 16.73 37.60 34.98
C PHE A 15 18.07 37.56 34.29
N ALA A 16 19.05 38.24 34.84
CA ALA A 16 20.43 38.23 34.32
C ALA A 16 21.46 38.16 35.45
N CYS A 17 22.64 37.60 35.17
CA CYS A 17 23.81 37.71 36.04
C CYS A 17 25.06 37.78 35.15
N PHE A 18 26.08 38.46 35.69
CA PHE A 18 27.40 38.52 35.06
C PHE A 18 28.32 37.44 35.66
N VAL A 19 28.79 36.55 34.81
CA VAL A 19 29.74 35.48 35.20
C VAL A 19 31.07 35.78 34.50
N GLY A 20 32.03 36.37 35.18
CA GLY A 20 33.30 36.88 34.63
C GLY A 20 34.20 35.81 33.97
N ARG A 21 33.68 35.04 33.03
CA ARG A 21 34.38 34.02 32.25
C ARG A 21 34.46 34.43 30.78
N LYS A 22 35.61 34.14 30.14
CA LYS A 22 35.85 34.41 28.72
C LYS A 22 35.55 33.25 27.79
N GLN A 23 35.18 32.08 28.32
CA GLN A 23 34.92 30.87 27.57
C GLN A 23 33.55 30.33 27.91
N GLU A 24 32.91 29.69 26.98
CA GLU A 24 31.69 28.92 27.19
C GLU A 24 31.87 27.90 28.32
N PHE A 25 30.83 27.70 29.12
CA PHE A 25 30.83 26.77 30.23
C PHE A 25 29.48 26.13 30.42
N LYS A 26 29.47 24.88 30.87
CA LYS A 26 28.23 24.17 31.22
C LYS A 26 27.62 24.76 32.50
N TYR A 27 26.37 25.06 32.49
CA TYR A 27 25.59 25.59 33.61
C TYR A 27 24.22 24.92 33.72
N LYS A 28 23.56 25.13 34.83
CA LYS A 28 22.14 24.81 35.06
C LYS A 28 21.50 25.95 35.82
N PHE A 29 20.20 26.14 35.65
CA PHE A 29 19.46 27.08 36.45
C PHE A 29 18.87 26.37 37.67
N ILE A 30 18.91 27.05 38.83
CA ILE A 30 18.14 26.67 40.01
C ILE A 30 17.01 27.70 40.08
N VAL A 31 15.78 27.23 39.83
CA VAL A 31 14.59 28.06 39.88
C VAL A 31 13.89 27.82 41.21
N LYS A 32 13.67 28.90 41.97
CA LYS A 32 12.89 28.88 43.18
C LYS A 32 11.53 29.50 42.90
N TYR A 33 10.49 28.77 43.16
CA TYR A 33 9.13 29.18 42.95
C TYR A 33 8.56 29.84 44.21
N ASP A 34 7.48 30.59 44.11
CA ASP A 34 6.80 31.27 45.22
C ASP A 34 6.35 30.35 46.34
N ASN A 35 6.14 29.07 46.04
CA ASN A 35 5.80 28.02 47.01
C ASN A 35 7.05 27.40 47.70
N GLU A 36 8.22 28.04 47.58
CA GLU A 36 9.51 27.62 48.10
C GLU A 36 10.09 26.35 47.46
N ALA A 37 9.43 25.72 46.45
CA ALA A 37 9.99 24.62 45.72
C ALA A 37 11.18 25.07 44.89
N GLU A 38 12.26 24.31 44.94
CA GLU A 38 13.45 24.51 44.10
C GLU A 38 13.57 23.43 43.04
N GLN A 39 13.79 23.83 41.81
CA GLN A 39 14.01 22.92 40.68
C GLN A 39 15.33 23.26 39.99
N THR A 40 16.17 22.25 39.73
CA THR A 40 17.36 22.41 38.90
C THR A 40 17.00 22.03 37.47
N ILE A 41 17.09 22.97 36.52
CA ILE A 41 16.76 22.78 35.11
C ILE A 41 18.01 23.02 34.24
N SER A 42 18.11 22.28 33.13
CA SER A 42 19.06 22.55 32.08
C SER A 42 18.47 23.54 31.09
N ASP A 43 19.27 24.45 30.59
CA ASP A 43 18.85 25.40 29.55
C ASP A 43 18.74 24.68 28.21
N PRO A 44 17.57 24.66 27.57
CA PRO A 44 17.38 24.05 26.25
C PRO A 44 18.31 24.64 25.17
N TYR A 45 18.69 25.90 25.32
CA TYR A 45 19.54 26.63 24.36
C TYR A 45 21.03 26.45 24.59
N SER A 46 21.46 25.61 25.55
CA SER A 46 22.87 25.31 25.85
C SER A 46 23.40 24.05 25.17
N PHE A 47 22.62 23.44 24.28
CA PHE A 47 23.00 22.21 23.59
C PHE A 47 23.30 22.50 22.12
N ASP A 48 24.34 21.82 21.61
CA ASP A 48 24.74 21.91 20.22
C ASP A 48 23.72 21.24 19.31
N SER A 49 23.57 21.73 18.07
CA SER A 49 22.74 21.11 17.02
C SER A 49 23.23 19.70 16.71
N ILE A 50 22.27 18.80 16.41
CA ILE A 50 22.58 17.45 15.91
C ILE A 50 22.83 17.43 14.39
N TYR A 51 22.57 18.54 13.71
CA TYR A 51 22.76 18.66 12.27
C TYR A 51 24.18 19.17 11.96
N SER A 52 24.83 18.47 11.04
CA SER A 52 26.03 19.01 10.36
C SER A 52 25.58 19.88 9.16
N GLU A 53 26.47 20.72 8.68
CA GLU A 53 26.25 21.48 7.44
C GLU A 53 26.03 20.55 6.25
N GLU A 54 26.67 19.39 6.23
CA GLU A 54 26.45 18.35 5.20
C GLU A 54 25.04 17.78 5.23
N ASP A 55 24.47 17.51 6.41
CA ASP A 55 23.09 17.01 6.54
C ASP A 55 22.09 18.00 5.95
N LEU A 56 22.25 19.28 6.29
CA LEU A 56 21.37 20.35 5.83
C LEU A 56 21.52 20.60 4.32
N SER A 57 22.74 20.60 3.82
CA SER A 57 23.02 20.75 2.38
C SER A 57 22.45 19.60 1.56
N LYS A 58 22.56 18.36 2.06
CA LYS A 58 21.94 17.18 1.41
C LYS A 58 20.42 17.25 1.45
N PHE A 59 19.84 17.73 2.54
CA PHE A 59 18.38 17.91 2.63
C PHE A 59 17.90 18.99 1.66
N ASP A 60 18.59 20.12 1.60
CA ASP A 60 18.28 21.22 0.67
C ASP A 60 18.39 20.78 -0.80
N ALA A 61 19.33 19.91 -1.11
CA ALA A 61 19.49 19.30 -2.42
C ALA A 61 18.50 18.14 -2.71
N GLY A 62 17.67 17.73 -1.76
CA GLY A 62 16.71 16.64 -1.92
C GLY A 62 17.32 15.22 -1.88
N ILE A 63 18.52 15.05 -1.33
CA ILE A 63 19.28 13.78 -1.35
C ILE A 63 19.68 13.26 0.04
N ASN A 64 19.07 13.78 1.11
CA ASN A 64 19.21 13.21 2.46
C ASN A 64 18.15 12.14 2.69
N TYR A 65 18.37 10.95 2.16
CA TYR A 65 17.37 9.87 2.14
C TYR A 65 17.06 9.27 3.52
N GLU A 66 17.88 9.53 4.51
CA GLU A 66 17.70 9.07 5.90
C GLU A 66 17.38 10.24 6.84
N ILE A 67 16.84 11.34 6.30
CA ILE A 67 16.51 12.54 7.10
C ILE A 67 15.56 12.23 8.27
N TYR A 68 14.75 11.19 8.16
CA TYR A 68 13.87 10.72 9.23
C TYR A 68 14.61 10.28 10.49
N GLU A 69 15.92 10.02 10.44
CA GLU A 69 16.74 9.73 11.63
C GLU A 69 16.98 10.98 12.49
N LYS A 70 16.88 12.17 11.90
CA LYS A 70 17.13 13.44 12.58
C LYS A 70 15.89 14.33 12.65
N MET A 71 15.13 14.45 11.57
CA MET A 71 13.94 15.29 11.50
C MET A 71 12.79 14.72 12.36
N GLY A 72 12.00 15.62 12.96
CA GLY A 72 10.92 15.28 13.89
C GLY A 72 11.40 15.25 15.34
N ALA A 73 10.74 14.47 16.21
CA ALA A 73 11.07 14.31 17.61
C ALA A 73 11.94 13.07 17.84
N LYS A 74 13.17 13.26 18.30
CA LYS A 74 14.14 12.17 18.52
C LYS A 74 14.58 12.11 19.99
N PRO A 75 14.15 11.09 20.74
CA PRO A 75 14.67 10.83 22.08
C PRO A 75 16.17 10.54 22.02
N MET A 76 16.95 11.27 22.82
CA MET A 76 18.41 11.10 22.85
C MET A 76 19.04 11.65 24.11
N THR A 77 20.33 11.37 24.27
CA THR A 77 21.17 11.93 25.33
C THR A 77 22.23 12.85 24.73
N ILE A 78 22.17 14.14 25.01
CA ILE A 78 23.16 15.11 24.59
C ILE A 78 23.97 15.57 25.80
N SER A 79 25.29 15.47 25.74
CA SER A 79 26.19 15.86 26.83
C SER A 79 25.87 15.25 28.22
N GLY A 80 25.28 14.03 28.24
CA GLY A 80 24.88 13.31 29.45
C GLY A 80 23.54 13.78 30.03
N VAL A 81 22.72 14.50 29.26
CA VAL A 81 21.39 14.93 29.64
C VAL A 81 20.39 14.24 28.70
N GLU A 82 19.46 13.50 29.28
CA GLU A 82 18.36 12.87 28.55
C GLU A 82 17.29 13.89 28.17
N GLY A 83 16.73 13.76 26.97
CA GLY A 83 15.70 14.64 26.47
C GLY A 83 15.26 14.25 25.05
N VAL A 84 14.61 15.18 24.38
CA VAL A 84 14.14 15.00 23.00
C VAL A 84 14.63 16.16 22.15
N ASN A 85 15.25 15.84 21.01
CA ASN A 85 15.55 16.80 19.97
C ASN A 85 14.36 16.91 19.03
N PHE A 86 13.85 18.12 18.85
CA PHE A 86 12.76 18.43 17.94
C PHE A 86 13.30 19.23 16.76
N SER A 87 12.94 18.83 15.56
CA SER A 87 13.28 19.60 14.37
C SER A 87 12.19 19.53 13.31
N VAL A 88 12.04 20.62 12.56
CA VAL A 88 11.01 20.77 11.52
C VAL A 88 11.46 21.72 10.43
N TRP A 89 11.05 21.44 9.19
CA TRP A 89 11.30 22.31 8.05
C TRP A 89 10.11 23.27 7.84
N ALA A 90 10.38 24.58 7.99
CA ALA A 90 9.37 25.63 7.88
C ALA A 90 10.01 26.96 7.42
N PRO A 91 10.55 27.05 6.18
CA PRO A 91 11.40 28.16 5.73
C PRO A 91 10.74 29.53 5.78
N GLU A 92 9.41 29.61 5.60
CA GLU A 92 8.68 30.90 5.59
C GLU A 92 8.10 31.28 6.97
N ALA A 93 8.33 30.43 7.99
CA ALA A 93 7.93 30.73 9.36
C ALA A 93 8.73 31.91 9.94
N MET A 94 8.07 32.80 10.67
CA MET A 94 8.72 33.84 11.47
C MET A 94 9.28 33.27 12.78
N ARG A 95 8.61 32.31 13.36
CA ARG A 95 8.98 31.60 14.58
C ARG A 95 8.35 30.22 14.57
N VAL A 96 9.09 29.25 15.04
CA VAL A 96 8.57 27.92 15.36
C VAL A 96 8.82 27.64 16.83
N SER A 97 7.87 27.06 17.52
CA SER A 97 8.01 26.61 18.90
C SER A 97 7.44 25.19 19.05
N VAL A 98 8.04 24.41 19.95
CA VAL A 98 7.46 23.11 20.34
C VAL A 98 6.49 23.37 21.49
N VAL A 99 5.27 22.84 21.38
CA VAL A 99 4.24 22.91 22.43
C VAL A 99 3.77 21.52 22.79
N GLY A 100 3.49 21.31 24.06
CA GLY A 100 3.04 20.05 24.60
C GLY A 100 2.70 20.15 26.08
N ASP A 101 2.34 19.04 26.72
CA ASP A 101 2.01 19.00 28.14
C ASP A 101 3.17 19.47 29.01
N PHE A 102 4.42 19.19 28.61
CA PHE A 102 5.63 19.57 29.30
C PHE A 102 5.85 21.09 29.42
N ASN A 103 5.12 21.90 28.66
CA ASN A 103 5.19 23.37 28.72
C ASN A 103 3.82 24.03 28.73
N LEU A 104 2.76 23.28 29.06
CA LEU A 104 1.37 23.75 29.13
C LEU A 104 0.85 24.31 27.78
N TRP A 105 1.37 23.79 26.67
CA TRP A 105 1.04 24.19 25.31
C TRP A 105 1.32 25.67 25.02
N ASP A 106 2.30 26.26 25.73
CA ASP A 106 2.70 27.67 25.63
C ASP A 106 3.90 27.85 24.68
N GLY A 107 3.65 28.29 23.45
CA GLY A 107 4.67 28.50 22.42
C GLY A 107 5.69 29.61 22.70
N ARG A 108 5.57 30.33 23.82
CA ARG A 108 6.58 31.31 24.26
C ARG A 108 7.78 30.64 24.95
N ARG A 109 7.66 29.39 25.39
CA ARG A 109 8.63 28.72 26.26
C ARG A 109 9.74 28.00 25.53
N HIS A 110 9.45 27.32 24.44
CA HIS A 110 10.42 26.51 23.69
C HIS A 110 10.43 26.93 22.23
N GLN A 111 10.94 28.14 21.97
CA GLN A 111 11.16 28.63 20.62
C GLN A 111 12.36 27.90 20.04
N MET A 112 12.22 27.42 18.80
CA MET A 112 13.26 26.68 18.11
C MET A 112 14.26 27.64 17.44
N GLU A 113 15.50 27.24 17.37
CA GLU A 113 16.55 27.95 16.65
C GLU A 113 16.46 27.62 15.15
N ARG A 114 16.61 28.63 14.29
CA ARG A 114 16.68 28.46 12.85
C ARG A 114 18.11 28.13 12.42
N LEU A 115 18.31 27.02 11.76
CA LEU A 115 19.62 26.56 11.30
C LEU A 115 19.97 27.22 9.96
N GLY A 116 20.65 28.35 10.03
CA GLY A 116 21.09 29.09 8.85
C GLY A 116 19.95 29.43 7.89
N ASP A 117 20.22 29.35 6.59
CA ASP A 117 19.26 29.66 5.52
C ASP A 117 18.47 28.43 5.02
N PHE A 118 18.70 27.24 5.60
CA PHE A 118 18.07 25.99 5.16
C PHE A 118 16.58 25.88 5.52
N GLY A 119 16.09 26.78 6.39
CA GLY A 119 14.69 26.76 6.82
C GLY A 119 14.31 25.65 7.79
N VAL A 120 15.28 24.92 8.32
CA VAL A 120 15.11 23.94 9.38
C VAL A 120 15.18 24.65 10.73
N PHE A 121 14.26 24.30 11.62
CA PHE A 121 14.23 24.76 13.02
C PHE A 121 14.51 23.58 13.94
N GLU A 122 15.28 23.81 15.02
CA GLU A 122 15.70 22.79 15.96
C GLU A 122 15.66 23.28 17.40
N ILE A 123 15.40 22.38 18.35
CA ILE A 123 15.63 22.56 19.78
C ILE A 123 15.75 21.21 20.48
N PHE A 124 16.73 21.09 21.39
CA PHE A 124 16.77 19.97 22.34
C PHE A 124 16.08 20.35 23.65
N ILE A 125 15.07 19.60 24.09
CA ILE A 125 14.35 19.89 25.33
C ILE A 125 14.69 18.81 26.37
N PRO A 126 15.47 19.16 27.40
CA PRO A 126 15.81 18.26 28.49
C PRO A 126 14.59 17.78 29.26
N GLY A 127 14.59 16.51 29.65
CA GLY A 127 13.56 15.91 30.52
C GLY A 127 12.22 15.58 29.83
N VAL A 128 12.06 15.90 28.54
CA VAL A 128 10.97 15.36 27.74
C VAL A 128 11.28 13.91 27.42
N SER A 129 10.27 13.06 27.44
CA SER A 129 10.41 11.60 27.28
C SER A 129 9.47 11.02 26.22
N VAL A 130 9.71 9.77 25.86
CA VAL A 130 8.82 8.95 25.06
C VAL A 130 7.42 8.97 25.67
N GLY A 131 6.39 9.08 24.81
CA GLY A 131 4.98 9.20 25.20
C GLY A 131 4.49 10.63 25.36
N SER A 132 5.38 11.65 25.37
CA SER A 132 4.97 13.06 25.46
C SER A 132 4.22 13.50 24.21
N LEU A 133 3.08 14.20 24.42
CA LEU A 133 2.31 14.82 23.35
C LEU A 133 2.96 16.15 22.94
N TYR A 134 3.01 16.42 21.65
CA TYR A 134 3.52 17.70 21.13
C TYR A 134 2.92 18.10 19.79
N LYS A 135 3.06 19.39 19.47
CA LYS A 135 2.85 20.01 18.15
C LYS A 135 3.92 21.08 17.91
N PHE A 136 4.04 21.48 16.65
CA PHE A 136 4.73 22.72 16.31
C PHE A 136 3.75 23.89 16.27
N GLU A 137 4.01 24.93 17.06
CA GLU A 137 3.35 26.22 16.93
C GLU A 137 4.15 27.07 15.95
N ILE A 138 3.59 27.35 14.80
CA ILE A 138 4.25 28.10 13.72
C ILE A 138 3.61 29.48 13.63
N LYS A 139 4.40 30.53 13.90
CA LYS A 139 4.00 31.91 13.67
C LYS A 139 4.33 32.31 12.24
N THR A 140 3.30 32.59 11.47
CA THR A 140 3.44 32.96 10.06
C THR A 140 3.74 34.45 9.88
N LYS A 141 4.13 34.86 8.68
CA LYS A 141 4.29 36.26 8.29
C LYS A 141 2.98 37.08 8.41
N LYS A 142 1.83 36.42 8.43
CA LYS A 142 0.52 37.05 8.69
C LYS A 142 0.25 37.29 10.16
N GLY A 143 1.09 36.79 11.07
CA GLY A 143 1.12 37.09 12.48
C GLY A 143 0.34 36.15 13.39
N GLU A 144 -0.60 35.35 12.87
CA GLU A 144 -1.34 34.37 13.68
C GLU A 144 -0.55 33.05 13.80
N PRO A 145 -0.47 32.48 15.01
CA PRO A 145 0.16 31.17 15.20
C PRO A 145 -0.78 30.06 14.73
N MET A 146 -0.20 29.01 14.12
CA MET A 146 -0.88 27.78 13.71
C MET A 146 -0.28 26.59 14.45
N LEU A 147 -1.12 25.63 14.83
CA LEU A 147 -0.68 24.38 15.43
C LEU A 147 -0.61 23.29 14.35
N LYS A 148 0.57 22.71 14.16
CA LYS A 148 0.85 21.65 13.17
C LYS A 148 1.31 20.37 13.85
N SER A 149 0.80 19.24 13.37
CA SER A 149 1.40 17.94 13.67
C SER A 149 2.78 17.85 13.04
N ASP A 150 3.64 17.03 13.59
CA ASP A 150 4.98 16.81 13.03
C ASP A 150 4.91 15.94 11.76
N PRO A 151 5.37 16.43 10.60
CA PRO A 151 5.39 15.64 9.37
C PRO A 151 6.22 14.36 9.44
N TYR A 152 7.21 14.30 10.34
CA TYR A 152 8.12 13.16 10.55
C TYR A 152 7.83 12.38 11.85
N ALA A 153 6.66 12.60 12.47
CA ALA A 153 6.29 11.86 13.67
C ALA A 153 6.17 10.37 13.41
N PHE A 154 6.78 9.54 14.27
CA PHE A 154 6.66 8.09 14.21
C PHE A 154 5.39 7.56 14.88
N TYR A 155 4.71 8.40 15.66
CA TYR A 155 3.48 8.05 16.34
C TYR A 155 2.55 9.26 16.46
N SER A 156 1.26 9.04 16.30
CA SER A 156 0.21 10.07 16.34
C SER A 156 -0.84 9.75 17.39
N GLU A 157 -1.50 10.77 17.94
CA GLU A 157 -2.67 10.55 18.76
C GLU A 157 -3.80 9.86 18.00
N LEU A 158 -4.61 9.13 18.74
CA LEU A 158 -5.85 8.57 18.19
C LEU A 158 -6.83 9.70 17.87
N ARG A 159 -7.40 9.64 16.67
CA ARG A 159 -8.44 10.59 16.24
C ARG A 159 -9.61 10.67 17.25
N PRO A 160 -10.27 11.79 17.45
CA PRO A 160 -10.18 13.05 16.68
C PRO A 160 -9.00 13.95 17.06
N ASN A 161 -8.20 13.57 18.03
CA ASN A 161 -7.02 14.31 18.43
C ASN A 161 -5.96 14.30 17.31
N THR A 162 -5.08 15.31 17.33
CA THR A 162 -4.16 15.55 16.22
C THR A 162 -2.74 15.88 16.67
N ALA A 163 -2.36 15.62 17.91
CA ALA A 163 -0.98 15.79 18.35
C ALA A 163 -0.10 14.63 17.86
N SER A 164 1.16 14.91 17.74
CA SER A 164 2.19 13.91 17.59
C SER A 164 2.64 13.38 18.94
N ILE A 165 3.11 12.16 19.00
CA ILE A 165 3.60 11.50 20.23
C ILE A 165 5.09 11.22 20.03
N VAL A 166 5.92 11.57 21.00
CA VAL A 166 7.34 11.22 21.00
C VAL A 166 7.46 9.69 21.08
N ALA A 167 8.07 9.08 20.09
CA ALA A 167 8.27 7.63 20.02
C ALA A 167 9.73 7.27 19.76
N ASP A 168 10.16 6.18 20.36
CA ASP A 168 11.40 5.49 20.02
C ASP A 168 11.04 4.15 19.39
N ILE A 169 11.38 3.97 18.14
CA ILE A 169 11.13 2.74 17.38
C ILE A 169 12.39 1.89 17.20
N SER A 170 13.51 2.28 17.81
CA SER A 170 14.80 1.58 17.68
C SER A 170 14.91 0.32 18.53
N GLY A 171 14.04 0.18 19.53
CA GLY A 171 14.07 -0.93 20.50
C GLY A 171 13.37 -2.22 20.06
N PHE A 172 12.73 -2.26 18.87
CA PHE A 172 12.03 -3.45 18.42
C PHE A 172 13.00 -4.55 17.98
N GLU A 173 12.85 -5.76 18.55
CA GLU A 173 13.66 -6.93 18.22
C GLU A 173 13.02 -7.73 17.08
N TRP A 174 13.56 -7.57 15.89
CA TRP A 174 13.16 -8.37 14.73
C TRP A 174 13.60 -9.83 14.85
N SER A 175 12.81 -10.74 14.30
CA SER A 175 13.11 -12.18 14.27
C SER A 175 12.63 -12.81 12.96
N ASP A 176 12.76 -12.06 11.87
CA ASP A 176 12.37 -12.41 10.51
C ASP A 176 13.57 -12.58 9.56
N GLU A 177 14.78 -12.78 10.07
CA GLU A 177 16.02 -12.88 9.29
C GLU A 177 15.96 -13.96 8.22
N ALA A 178 15.27 -15.08 8.50
CA ALA A 178 15.10 -16.17 7.53
C ALA A 178 14.27 -15.69 6.32
N TRP A 179 13.18 -14.96 6.58
CA TRP A 179 12.34 -14.38 5.54
C TRP A 179 13.11 -13.35 4.71
N MET A 180 13.80 -12.42 5.37
CA MET A 180 14.58 -11.37 4.71
C MET A 180 15.65 -11.98 3.80
N LYS A 181 16.35 -13.02 4.26
CA LYS A 181 17.33 -13.73 3.46
C LYS A 181 16.72 -14.46 2.27
N ASP A 182 15.58 -15.12 2.44
CA ASP A 182 14.88 -15.80 1.34
C ASP A 182 14.39 -14.77 0.32
N ARG A 183 13.87 -13.64 0.76
CA ARG A 183 13.49 -12.50 -0.07
C ARG A 183 14.67 -11.98 -0.90
N GLU A 184 15.83 -11.77 -0.30
CA GLU A 184 17.05 -11.36 -1.01
C GLU A 184 17.48 -12.38 -2.07
N ASN A 185 17.43 -13.67 -1.77
CA ASN A 185 17.77 -14.74 -2.71
C ASN A 185 16.83 -14.78 -3.92
N ILE A 186 15.52 -14.59 -3.68
CA ILE A 186 14.51 -14.55 -4.74
C ILE A 186 14.74 -13.34 -5.66
N GLN A 187 15.08 -12.21 -5.09
CA GLN A 187 15.18 -10.93 -5.82
C GLN A 187 16.51 -10.77 -6.57
N SER A 188 17.62 -11.22 -5.99
CA SER A 188 18.95 -11.06 -6.59
C SER A 188 19.12 -11.79 -7.93
N THR A 189 18.23 -12.69 -8.30
CA THR A 189 18.32 -13.57 -9.47
C THR A 189 17.30 -13.29 -10.58
N LYS A 190 16.55 -12.16 -10.54
CA LYS A 190 15.36 -11.92 -11.39
C LYS A 190 14.27 -13.00 -11.24
N ILE A 191 14.34 -13.81 -10.18
CA ILE A 191 13.38 -14.89 -9.89
C ILE A 191 12.03 -14.32 -9.49
N ASN A 192 11.93 -13.04 -9.12
CA ASN A 192 10.65 -12.40 -8.77
C ASN A 192 9.61 -12.54 -9.86
N GLU A 193 9.99 -12.30 -11.09
CA GLU A 193 9.08 -12.44 -12.22
C GLU A 193 8.59 -13.88 -12.35
N SER A 194 9.41 -14.85 -11.95
CA SER A 194 9.11 -16.29 -12.02
C SER A 194 8.57 -16.90 -10.72
N ALA A 195 8.49 -16.13 -9.61
CA ALA A 195 7.91 -16.60 -8.36
C ALA A 195 6.38 -16.48 -8.36
N ALA A 196 5.72 -17.38 -7.64
CA ALA A 196 4.29 -17.27 -7.43
C ALA A 196 3.97 -16.06 -6.53
N MET A 197 3.08 -15.18 -6.96
CA MET A 197 2.58 -14.08 -6.17
C MET A 197 1.06 -13.99 -6.30
N ASN A 198 0.38 -14.28 -5.20
CA ASN A 198 -1.06 -14.23 -5.06
C ASN A 198 -1.38 -13.39 -3.84
N ILE A 199 -1.93 -12.21 -4.06
CA ILE A 199 -2.08 -11.13 -3.08
C ILE A 199 -3.51 -11.12 -2.56
N TYR A 200 -3.66 -11.00 -1.25
CA TYR A 200 -4.91 -10.72 -0.56
C TYR A 200 -4.91 -9.27 -0.12
N GLU A 201 -5.67 -8.43 -0.81
CA GLU A 201 -5.83 -7.02 -0.47
C GLU A 201 -6.83 -6.87 0.67
N LEU A 202 -6.51 -6.09 1.70
CA LEU A 202 -7.38 -5.92 2.85
C LEU A 202 -7.30 -4.56 3.51
N HIS A 203 -8.43 -4.13 4.09
CA HIS A 203 -8.53 -3.02 5.03
C HIS A 203 -8.60 -3.57 6.47
N LEU A 204 -7.60 -3.27 7.30
CA LEU A 204 -7.47 -3.84 8.64
C LEU A 204 -8.69 -3.58 9.52
N GLY A 205 -9.26 -2.38 9.46
CA GLY A 205 -10.35 -1.95 10.34
C GLY A 205 -11.73 -2.56 10.01
N SER A 206 -11.87 -3.24 8.87
CA SER A 206 -13.14 -3.84 8.44
C SER A 206 -13.02 -5.31 8.00
N TRP A 207 -11.80 -5.88 8.01
CA TRP A 207 -11.64 -7.32 7.77
C TRP A 207 -12.37 -8.14 8.84
N ILE A 208 -12.18 -7.78 10.12
CA ILE A 208 -12.91 -8.33 11.26
C ILE A 208 -12.95 -7.29 12.38
N ARG A 209 -14.08 -7.17 13.07
CA ARG A 209 -14.27 -6.28 14.22
C ARG A 209 -14.66 -7.06 15.46
N LYS A 210 -14.38 -6.50 16.63
CA LYS A 210 -14.91 -6.99 17.92
C LYS A 210 -16.38 -6.68 18.01
N GLU A 211 -17.15 -7.59 18.64
CA GLU A 211 -18.52 -7.27 19.02
C GLU A 211 -18.52 -6.20 20.11
N MET A 212 -19.34 -5.18 19.94
CA MET A 212 -19.53 -4.15 20.95
C MET A 212 -20.18 -4.77 22.18
N GLN A 213 -19.56 -4.62 23.33
CA GLN A 213 -20.13 -5.01 24.61
C GLN A 213 -20.54 -3.73 25.35
N TYR A 214 -21.76 -3.73 25.88
CA TYR A 214 -22.29 -2.64 26.66
C TYR A 214 -22.52 -3.10 28.09
N ASP A 215 -22.26 -2.23 29.07
CA ASP A 215 -22.57 -2.46 30.47
C ASP A 215 -24.07 -2.30 30.76
N GLU A 216 -24.44 -2.48 32.05
CA GLU A 216 -25.83 -2.35 32.52
C GLU A 216 -26.42 -0.93 32.32
N ASN A 217 -25.56 0.09 32.11
CA ASN A 217 -25.93 1.48 31.87
C ASN A 217 -25.98 1.82 30.37
N GLY A 218 -25.61 0.85 29.49
CA GLY A 218 -25.52 1.06 28.05
C GLY A 218 -24.23 1.76 27.61
N GLU A 219 -23.21 1.81 28.47
CA GLU A 219 -21.89 2.34 28.12
C GLU A 219 -21.01 1.25 27.51
N GLU A 220 -20.20 1.63 26.51
CA GLU A 220 -19.31 0.72 25.81
C GLU A 220 -18.18 0.23 26.73
N VAL A 221 -18.05 -1.10 26.88
CA VAL A 221 -17.06 -1.73 27.78
C VAL A 221 -15.75 -2.06 27.07
N ASN A 222 -15.77 -2.25 25.74
CA ASN A 222 -14.63 -2.78 25.01
C ASN A 222 -13.56 -1.73 24.64
N GLY A 223 -13.84 -0.45 24.78
CA GLY A 223 -12.93 0.66 24.44
C GLY A 223 -12.54 0.81 22.98
N SER A 224 -12.72 -0.22 22.15
CA SER A 224 -12.50 -0.18 20.71
C SER A 224 -13.14 -1.36 20.00
N VAL A 225 -13.81 -1.08 18.87
CA VAL A 225 -14.33 -2.10 17.93
C VAL A 225 -13.23 -2.78 17.13
N PHE A 226 -12.05 -2.19 17.08
CA PHE A 226 -10.93 -2.71 16.29
C PHE A 226 -10.14 -3.75 17.09
N TYR A 227 -9.67 -4.77 16.39
CA TYR A 227 -8.56 -5.58 16.86
C TYR A 227 -7.27 -4.76 16.70
N ASN A 228 -6.34 -4.90 17.65
CA ASN A 228 -5.02 -4.28 17.50
C ASN A 228 -4.14 -5.06 16.50
N TYR A 229 -3.03 -4.45 16.09
CA TYR A 229 -2.09 -5.04 15.12
C TYR A 229 -1.65 -6.45 15.51
N ARG A 230 -1.35 -6.71 16.79
CA ARG A 230 -0.92 -8.03 17.26
C ARG A 230 -2.04 -9.06 17.17
N GLU A 231 -3.24 -8.71 17.60
CA GLU A 231 -4.42 -9.59 17.53
C GLU A 231 -4.76 -9.94 16.07
N ILE A 232 -4.69 -8.94 15.16
CA ILE A 232 -4.95 -9.16 13.73
C ILE A 232 -3.87 -10.06 13.13
N ALA A 233 -2.59 -9.87 13.46
CA ALA A 233 -1.49 -10.70 12.94
C ALA A 233 -1.76 -12.20 13.15
N HIS A 234 -2.21 -12.56 14.33
CA HIS A 234 -2.53 -13.95 14.66
C HIS A 234 -3.71 -14.50 13.86
N LYS A 235 -4.80 -13.74 13.76
CA LYS A 235 -6.01 -14.17 13.05
C LYS A 235 -5.77 -14.24 11.55
N LEU A 236 -5.17 -13.18 11.00
CA LEU A 236 -4.93 -13.03 9.57
C LEU A 236 -3.95 -14.09 9.04
N SER A 237 -2.84 -14.33 9.74
CA SER A 237 -1.86 -15.32 9.30
C SER A 237 -2.45 -16.73 9.16
N VAL A 238 -3.32 -17.13 10.08
CA VAL A 238 -4.03 -18.42 9.99
C VAL A 238 -4.94 -18.46 8.76
N TYR A 239 -5.65 -17.37 8.49
CA TYR A 239 -6.54 -17.28 7.34
C TYR A 239 -5.79 -17.30 6.02
N ILE A 240 -4.77 -16.47 5.87
CA ILE A 240 -3.94 -16.35 4.66
C ILE A 240 -3.29 -17.70 4.31
N LYS A 241 -2.69 -18.37 5.30
CA LYS A 241 -2.12 -19.72 5.10
C LYS A 241 -3.17 -20.76 4.75
N LYS A 242 -4.34 -20.72 5.42
CA LYS A 242 -5.48 -21.60 5.09
C LYS A 242 -5.94 -21.41 3.67
N MET A 243 -5.96 -20.18 3.17
CA MET A 243 -6.46 -19.82 1.85
C MET A 243 -5.39 -19.92 0.75
N ASN A 244 -4.13 -20.22 1.08
CA ASN A 244 -2.99 -20.31 0.16
C ASN A 244 -2.68 -18.98 -0.59
N TYR A 245 -2.82 -17.83 0.08
CA TYR A 245 -2.23 -16.59 -0.40
C TYR A 245 -0.75 -16.50 -0.01
N THR A 246 0.03 -15.79 -0.80
CA THR A 246 1.48 -15.60 -0.56
C THR A 246 1.78 -14.27 0.13
N HIS A 247 1.01 -13.24 -0.20
CA HIS A 247 1.19 -11.88 0.30
C HIS A 247 -0.13 -11.31 0.78
N VAL A 248 -0.03 -10.32 1.64
CA VAL A 248 -1.12 -9.39 1.93
C VAL A 248 -0.74 -8.01 1.41
N GLU A 249 -1.69 -7.31 0.82
CA GLU A 249 -1.58 -5.89 0.51
C GLU A 249 -2.53 -5.13 1.42
N ILE A 250 -1.96 -4.24 2.23
CA ILE A 250 -2.72 -3.53 3.26
C ILE A 250 -3.05 -2.15 2.72
N MET A 251 -4.35 -1.84 2.60
CA MET A 251 -4.83 -0.49 2.29
C MET A 251 -4.20 0.52 3.25
N PRO A 252 -4.11 1.83 2.89
CA PRO A 252 -3.21 2.76 3.57
C PRO A 252 -3.34 2.74 5.10
N VAL A 253 -2.24 2.42 5.79
CA VAL A 253 -2.15 2.36 7.26
C VAL A 253 -1.43 3.56 7.86
N MET A 254 -0.96 4.50 7.06
CA MET A 254 -0.42 5.76 7.55
C MET A 254 -1.52 6.55 8.24
N GLU A 255 -1.17 7.35 9.26
CA GLU A 255 -2.17 8.07 10.04
C GLU A 255 -3.00 9.04 9.19
N HIS A 256 -4.30 9.00 9.38
CA HIS A 256 -5.28 9.78 8.63
C HIS A 256 -6.48 10.16 9.52
N PRO A 257 -7.09 11.34 9.32
CA PRO A 257 -8.15 11.82 10.20
C PRO A 257 -9.51 11.18 9.92
N LEU A 258 -9.80 10.81 8.66
CA LEU A 258 -11.12 10.42 8.18
C LEU A 258 -11.17 8.92 7.83
N ASP A 259 -12.00 8.15 8.54
CA ASP A 259 -12.17 6.71 8.25
C ASP A 259 -12.73 6.45 6.85
N ALA A 260 -13.69 7.29 6.41
CA ALA A 260 -14.29 7.20 5.08
C ALA A 260 -13.32 7.51 3.92
N SER A 261 -12.09 7.95 4.22
CA SER A 261 -11.01 8.06 3.22
C SER A 261 -10.30 6.73 2.98
N TRP A 262 -10.61 5.68 3.76
CA TRP A 262 -9.95 4.37 3.72
C TRP A 262 -8.43 4.41 3.94
N GLY A 263 -7.94 5.56 4.45
CA GLY A 263 -6.52 5.85 4.62
C GLY A 263 -5.87 6.64 3.47
N TYR A 264 -6.59 6.93 2.39
CA TYR A 264 -6.02 7.67 1.25
C TYR A 264 -5.87 9.19 1.49
N GLN A 265 -6.31 9.72 2.64
CA GLN A 265 -6.09 11.11 3.04
C GLN A 265 -5.09 11.20 4.20
N VAL A 266 -3.84 10.94 3.91
CA VAL A 266 -2.74 10.81 4.89
C VAL A 266 -2.35 12.15 5.48
N THR A 267 -2.25 12.20 6.82
CA THR A 267 -1.70 13.35 7.57
C THR A 267 -0.42 13.01 8.33
N GLY A 268 -0.15 11.73 8.63
CA GLY A 268 1.04 11.27 9.33
C GLY A 268 1.80 10.21 8.52
N TYR A 269 2.66 10.63 7.61
CA TYR A 269 3.34 9.76 6.65
C TYR A 269 4.30 8.74 7.26
N TYR A 270 4.91 9.06 8.40
CA TYR A 270 5.88 8.20 9.12
C TYR A 270 5.24 7.46 10.30
N SER A 271 3.94 7.61 10.51
CA SER A 271 3.21 7.05 11.64
C SER A 271 2.21 5.99 11.16
N PRO A 272 2.32 4.73 11.61
CA PRO A 272 1.21 3.79 11.44
C PRO A 272 0.01 4.29 12.25
N THR A 273 -1.20 4.11 11.72
CA THR A 273 -2.40 4.65 12.38
C THR A 273 -2.59 4.08 13.77
N SER A 274 -2.86 4.96 14.72
CA SER A 274 -3.11 4.64 16.13
C SER A 274 -4.43 3.88 16.37
N ARG A 275 -5.27 3.74 15.34
CA ARG A 275 -6.52 2.96 15.41
C ARG A 275 -6.29 1.53 15.86
N TYR A 276 -5.15 0.95 15.51
CA TYR A 276 -4.85 -0.46 15.71
C TYR A 276 -3.68 -0.71 16.66
N GLY A 277 -3.15 0.33 17.31
CA GLY A 277 -2.08 0.19 18.30
C GLY A 277 -0.88 1.11 18.07
N THR A 278 0.26 0.69 18.58
CA THR A 278 1.51 1.45 18.57
C THR A 278 2.38 1.11 17.33
N PRO A 279 3.42 1.92 17.05
CA PRO A 279 4.44 1.56 16.06
C PRO A 279 5.06 0.17 16.27
N ASP A 280 5.39 -0.19 17.50
CA ASP A 280 5.93 -1.52 17.85
C ASP A 280 4.92 -2.65 17.59
N ASP A 281 3.64 -2.39 17.77
CA ASP A 281 2.60 -3.37 17.45
C ASP A 281 2.51 -3.62 15.95
N PHE A 282 2.73 -2.59 15.13
CA PHE A 282 2.77 -2.75 13.68
C PHE A 282 4.06 -3.45 13.21
N MET A 283 5.22 -3.16 13.83
CA MET A 283 6.44 -3.94 13.61
C MET A 283 6.23 -5.42 13.96
N TYR A 284 5.58 -5.68 15.11
CA TYR A 284 5.21 -7.05 15.49
C TYR A 284 4.31 -7.73 14.46
N PHE A 285 3.32 -7.01 13.93
CA PHE A 285 2.42 -7.52 12.90
C PHE A 285 3.20 -8.03 11.68
N ILE A 286 4.10 -7.23 11.13
CA ILE A 286 4.92 -7.59 9.97
C ILE A 286 5.86 -8.75 10.31
N ASN A 287 6.61 -8.65 11.42
CA ASN A 287 7.52 -9.69 11.89
C ASN A 287 6.80 -11.05 12.06
N TYR A 288 5.58 -11.02 12.59
CA TYR A 288 4.78 -12.23 12.76
C TYR A 288 4.33 -12.85 11.45
N LEU A 289 3.91 -12.04 10.47
CA LEU A 289 3.54 -12.51 9.14
C LEU A 289 4.74 -13.10 8.40
N HIS A 290 5.91 -12.46 8.46
CA HIS A 290 7.16 -12.97 7.90
C HIS A 290 7.52 -14.35 8.47
N LYS A 291 7.43 -14.53 9.78
CA LYS A 291 7.64 -15.84 10.44
C LYS A 291 6.65 -16.91 10.00
N LYS A 292 5.52 -16.53 9.44
CA LYS A 292 4.54 -17.46 8.84
C LYS A 292 4.74 -17.63 7.34
N GLY A 293 5.77 -17.00 6.74
CA GLY A 293 6.03 -17.06 5.32
C GLY A 293 4.94 -16.34 4.51
N ILE A 294 4.58 -15.11 4.95
CA ILE A 294 3.60 -14.24 4.30
C ILE A 294 4.26 -12.89 4.09
N GLY A 295 4.35 -12.42 2.83
CA GLY A 295 4.85 -11.09 2.50
C GLY A 295 3.82 -10.00 2.79
N VAL A 296 4.32 -8.80 3.05
CA VAL A 296 3.50 -7.61 3.38
C VAL A 296 3.81 -6.48 2.41
N ILE A 297 2.80 -6.07 1.65
CA ILE A 297 2.83 -4.92 0.75
C ILE A 297 2.03 -3.80 1.41
N LEU A 298 2.55 -2.58 1.41
CA LEU A 298 1.82 -1.41 1.88
C LEU A 298 1.30 -0.59 0.70
N ASP A 299 0.05 -0.17 0.81
CA ASP A 299 -0.51 0.84 -0.06
C ASP A 299 -0.04 2.23 0.41
N TRP A 300 0.62 2.99 -0.48
CA TRP A 300 1.28 4.25 -0.20
C TRP A 300 0.79 5.36 -1.13
N VAL A 301 0.52 6.53 -0.55
CA VAL A 301 -0.18 7.63 -1.22
C VAL A 301 0.73 8.85 -1.44
N PRO A 302 1.62 8.85 -2.44
CA PRO A 302 2.49 10.00 -2.73
C PRO A 302 1.87 11.04 -3.67
N ALA A 303 0.68 10.76 -4.22
CA ALA A 303 0.05 11.61 -5.23
C ALA A 303 -0.58 12.86 -4.63
N HIS A 304 -1.14 12.76 -3.44
CA HIS A 304 -1.92 13.83 -2.84
C HIS A 304 -2.02 13.72 -1.31
N PHE A 305 -2.53 14.76 -0.66
CA PHE A 305 -2.80 14.81 0.78
C PHE A 305 -4.02 15.69 1.08
N PRO A 306 -4.68 15.53 2.26
CA PRO A 306 -5.88 16.27 2.60
C PRO A 306 -5.58 17.74 2.95
N ARG A 307 -6.67 18.56 3.01
CA ARG A 307 -6.60 19.99 3.34
C ARG A 307 -6.64 20.27 4.84
N ASP A 308 -6.57 19.26 5.67
CA ASP A 308 -6.60 19.39 7.13
C ASP A 308 -5.49 20.31 7.62
N LEU A 309 -5.88 21.36 8.33
CA LEU A 309 -4.95 22.44 8.72
C LEU A 309 -3.90 22.01 9.73
N HIS A 310 -4.13 20.93 10.48
CA HIS A 310 -3.11 20.36 11.37
C HIS A 310 -2.03 19.56 10.62
N GLY A 311 -2.32 19.13 9.39
CA GLY A 311 -1.39 18.38 8.53
C GLY A 311 -0.51 19.28 7.67
N LEU A 312 -0.18 18.78 6.46
CA LEU A 312 0.79 19.43 5.56
C LEU A 312 0.27 20.67 4.84
N ALA A 313 -1.06 20.83 4.71
CA ALA A 313 -1.65 21.94 3.97
C ALA A 313 -1.23 23.31 4.53
N CYS A 314 -0.69 24.18 3.69
CA CYS A 314 -0.18 25.51 4.08
C CYS A 314 0.71 25.46 5.34
N PHE A 315 1.66 24.53 5.40
CA PHE A 315 2.34 24.10 6.62
C PHE A 315 2.98 25.24 7.43
N ASP A 316 3.71 26.13 6.77
CA ASP A 316 4.36 27.29 7.40
C ASP A 316 3.67 28.64 7.09
N GLY A 317 2.41 28.56 6.63
CA GLY A 317 1.62 29.71 6.15
C GLY A 317 1.82 30.00 4.66
N SER A 318 2.70 29.27 4.02
CA SER A 318 2.87 29.25 2.56
C SER A 318 2.40 27.90 1.98
N HIS A 319 2.37 27.78 0.66
CA HIS A 319 2.19 26.50 -0.02
C HIS A 319 3.53 25.74 -0.01
N LEU A 320 3.87 25.12 1.13
CA LEU A 320 5.19 24.51 1.36
C LEU A 320 5.31 23.16 0.67
N TYR A 321 4.36 22.26 0.90
CA TYR A 321 4.35 20.92 0.32
C TYR A 321 3.59 20.85 -0.98
N GLU A 322 2.57 21.69 -1.16
CA GLU A 322 1.74 21.77 -2.37
C GLU A 322 2.22 22.87 -3.32
N HIS A 323 1.73 22.82 -4.56
CA HIS A 323 1.94 23.89 -5.52
C HIS A 323 1.00 25.08 -5.25
N ALA A 324 1.51 26.31 -5.38
CA ALA A 324 0.73 27.53 -5.09
C ALA A 324 -0.41 27.77 -6.10
N ASP A 325 -0.24 27.43 -7.37
CA ASP A 325 -1.30 27.49 -8.38
C ASP A 325 -2.24 26.30 -8.20
N PRO A 326 -3.54 26.51 -7.87
CA PRO A 326 -4.48 25.43 -7.65
C PRO A 326 -4.69 24.54 -8.88
N ARG A 327 -4.41 25.05 -10.09
CA ARG A 327 -4.45 24.24 -11.31
C ARG A 327 -3.36 23.16 -11.35
N GLN A 328 -2.28 23.32 -10.58
CA GLN A 328 -1.20 22.35 -10.39
C GLN A 328 -1.24 21.71 -9.01
N GLY A 329 -1.71 22.45 -7.99
CA GLY A 329 -1.65 22.09 -6.59
C GLY A 329 -2.92 21.46 -6.01
N ALA A 330 -3.97 21.19 -6.80
CA ALA A 330 -5.21 20.62 -6.28
C ALA A 330 -5.86 19.61 -7.24
N HIS A 331 -6.49 18.58 -6.64
CA HIS A 331 -7.42 17.68 -7.31
C HIS A 331 -8.86 18.11 -6.99
N PRO A 332 -9.60 18.73 -7.94
CA PRO A 332 -10.94 19.25 -7.68
C PRO A 332 -11.93 18.17 -7.24
N HIS A 333 -11.87 16.99 -7.87
CA HIS A 333 -12.81 15.88 -7.63
C HIS A 333 -12.57 15.18 -6.28
N TRP A 334 -11.31 15.09 -5.85
CA TRP A 334 -10.95 14.42 -4.58
C TRP A 334 -10.93 15.40 -3.39
N GLY A 335 -10.94 16.72 -3.67
CA GLY A 335 -10.83 17.75 -2.63
C GLY A 335 -9.46 17.82 -1.97
N THR A 336 -8.44 17.16 -2.52
CA THR A 336 -7.10 17.04 -1.97
C THR A 336 -6.12 18.03 -2.61
N LEU A 337 -4.90 18.13 -2.04
CA LEU A 337 -3.79 18.91 -2.56
C LEU A 337 -2.76 17.99 -3.23
N ILE A 338 -2.06 18.51 -4.24
CA ILE A 338 -1.01 17.81 -5.00
C ILE A 338 0.34 18.30 -4.52
N TYR A 339 1.28 17.39 -4.30
CA TYR A 339 2.66 17.72 -3.94
C TYR A 339 3.37 18.53 -5.03
N ASN A 340 4.22 19.46 -4.58
CA ASN A 340 5.16 20.17 -5.46
C ASN A 340 6.44 19.34 -5.62
N TYR A 341 6.44 18.40 -6.57
CA TYR A 341 7.56 17.50 -6.82
C TYR A 341 8.83 18.22 -7.31
N ALA A 342 8.70 19.43 -7.86
CA ALA A 342 9.84 20.25 -8.28
C ALA A 342 10.66 20.78 -7.09
N ARG A 343 10.08 20.77 -5.86
CA ARG A 343 10.77 21.22 -4.66
C ARG A 343 11.62 20.08 -4.09
N PRO A 344 12.97 20.22 -4.06
CA PRO A 344 13.85 19.13 -3.63
C PRO A 344 13.51 18.56 -2.26
N GLN A 345 13.18 19.42 -1.28
CA GLN A 345 12.86 19.00 0.08
C GLN A 345 11.53 18.20 0.16
N VAL A 346 10.57 18.49 -0.73
CA VAL A 346 9.32 17.72 -0.83
C VAL A 346 9.58 16.35 -1.45
N SER A 347 10.37 16.29 -2.51
CA SER A 347 10.82 15.02 -3.09
C SER A 347 11.62 14.21 -2.08
N ASN A 348 12.51 14.86 -1.31
CA ASN A 348 13.25 14.21 -0.22
C ASN A 348 12.34 13.64 0.86
N PHE A 349 11.31 14.37 1.27
CA PHE A 349 10.30 13.92 2.24
C PHE A 349 9.63 12.63 1.79
N LEU A 350 9.17 12.57 0.54
CA LEU A 350 8.49 11.40 -0.02
C LEU A 350 9.44 10.22 -0.25
N ILE A 351 10.64 10.46 -0.81
CA ILE A 351 11.65 9.40 -1.02
C ILE A 351 12.07 8.78 0.30
N SER A 352 12.41 9.62 1.29
CA SER A 352 12.81 9.13 2.61
C SER A 352 11.66 8.41 3.31
N ASN A 353 10.40 8.80 3.08
CA ASN A 353 9.24 8.10 3.61
C ASN A 353 9.07 6.70 3.03
N ALA A 354 9.20 6.53 1.72
CA ALA A 354 9.16 5.21 1.10
C ALA A 354 10.27 4.29 1.65
N LEU A 355 11.49 4.82 1.78
CA LEU A 355 12.62 4.09 2.36
C LEU A 355 12.37 3.72 3.84
N PHE A 356 11.81 4.65 4.62
CA PHE A 356 11.49 4.41 6.03
C PHE A 356 10.62 3.15 6.24
N TRP A 357 9.60 2.95 5.43
CA TRP A 357 8.75 1.76 5.53
C TRP A 357 9.50 0.47 5.19
N ALA A 358 10.41 0.52 4.22
CA ALA A 358 11.27 -0.63 3.91
C ALA A 358 12.33 -0.88 4.98
N ASP A 359 12.99 0.17 5.47
CA ASP A 359 14.15 0.07 6.36
C ASP A 359 13.76 -0.21 7.82
N LYS A 360 12.66 0.41 8.30
CA LYS A 360 12.24 0.31 9.71
C LYS A 360 11.14 -0.73 9.94
N TYR A 361 10.33 -1.00 8.91
CA TYR A 361 9.21 -1.93 9.04
C TYR A 361 9.37 -3.21 8.19
N HIS A 362 10.47 -3.36 7.47
CA HIS A 362 10.79 -4.53 6.66
C HIS A 362 9.74 -4.91 5.61
N VAL A 363 8.94 -3.94 5.13
CA VAL A 363 7.89 -4.25 4.15
C VAL A 363 8.45 -4.86 2.87
N ASP A 364 7.72 -5.81 2.29
CA ASP A 364 8.13 -6.55 1.09
C ASP A 364 7.85 -5.80 -0.20
N GLY A 365 7.03 -4.77 -0.13
CA GLY A 365 6.75 -3.91 -1.25
C GLY A 365 5.88 -2.72 -0.88
N ILE A 366 5.85 -1.77 -1.80
CA ILE A 366 5.01 -0.59 -1.77
C ILE A 366 4.17 -0.58 -3.05
N ARG A 367 2.85 -0.58 -2.89
CA ARG A 367 1.91 -0.24 -3.97
C ARG A 367 1.72 1.26 -3.95
N MET A 368 2.02 1.91 -5.05
CA MET A 368 1.91 3.36 -5.20
C MET A 368 0.56 3.72 -5.81
N ASP A 369 -0.25 4.41 -5.01
CA ASP A 369 -1.58 4.87 -5.35
C ASP A 369 -1.57 5.96 -6.43
N ALA A 370 -2.52 5.89 -7.35
CA ALA A 370 -2.88 6.94 -8.30
C ALA A 370 -1.70 7.51 -9.13
N VAL A 371 -0.76 6.67 -9.56
CA VAL A 371 0.41 7.10 -10.35
C VAL A 371 -0.01 7.85 -11.62
N ALA A 372 -1.11 7.47 -12.28
CA ALA A 372 -1.65 8.20 -13.42
C ALA A 372 -1.92 9.68 -13.11
N SER A 373 -2.42 9.99 -11.91
CA SER A 373 -2.68 11.37 -11.48
C SER A 373 -1.41 12.19 -11.26
N MET A 374 -0.28 11.52 -11.05
CA MET A 374 1.04 12.16 -10.93
C MET A 374 1.64 12.46 -12.30
N LEU A 375 1.46 11.54 -13.26
CA LEU A 375 2.06 11.64 -14.60
C LEU A 375 1.44 12.73 -15.47
N TYR A 376 0.15 13.06 -15.25
CA TYR A 376 -0.60 13.95 -16.12
C TYR A 376 -1.15 15.16 -15.38
N LEU A 377 -0.79 16.38 -15.87
CA LEU A 377 -1.22 17.67 -15.31
C LEU A 377 -2.73 17.91 -15.43
N ASP A 378 -3.37 17.31 -16.42
CA ASP A 378 -4.80 17.39 -16.72
C ASP A 378 -5.64 16.24 -16.15
N TYR A 379 -5.04 15.33 -15.38
CA TYR A 379 -5.76 14.18 -14.82
C TYR A 379 -6.94 14.62 -13.95
N GLY A 380 -8.15 14.19 -14.34
CA GLY A 380 -9.38 14.54 -13.64
C GLY A 380 -9.73 16.03 -13.66
N LYS A 381 -9.22 16.82 -14.62
CA LYS A 381 -9.45 18.27 -14.76
C LYS A 381 -10.08 18.60 -16.08
N ASN A 382 -10.91 19.65 -16.09
CA ASN A 382 -11.51 20.18 -17.30
C ASN A 382 -10.56 21.14 -18.03
N SER A 383 -10.94 21.51 -19.26
CA SER A 383 -10.21 22.54 -20.00
C SER A 383 -10.15 23.86 -19.22
N GLY A 384 -8.95 24.40 -19.05
CA GLY A 384 -8.68 25.62 -18.27
C GLY A 384 -8.41 25.40 -16.78
N GLU A 385 -8.59 24.18 -16.26
CA GLU A 385 -8.31 23.82 -14.86
C GLU A 385 -6.90 23.26 -14.65
N TRP A 386 -6.08 23.21 -15.67
CA TRP A 386 -4.69 22.75 -15.62
C TRP A 386 -3.76 23.68 -16.42
N VAL A 387 -2.46 23.52 -16.20
CA VAL A 387 -1.40 24.32 -16.87
C VAL A 387 -0.48 23.35 -17.62
N ALA A 388 -0.25 23.63 -18.89
CA ALA A 388 0.67 22.83 -19.69
C ALA A 388 2.12 22.95 -19.19
N ASN A 389 2.91 21.90 -19.42
CA ASN A 389 4.34 21.90 -19.14
C ASN A 389 5.10 22.87 -20.07
N ILE A 390 6.40 23.01 -19.86
CA ILE A 390 7.27 23.95 -20.61
C ILE A 390 7.33 23.65 -22.12
N TYR A 391 6.91 22.47 -22.55
CA TYR A 391 6.84 22.05 -23.96
C TYR A 391 5.42 22.15 -24.54
N GLY A 392 4.45 22.57 -23.74
CA GLY A 392 3.04 22.66 -24.13
C GLY A 392 2.24 21.35 -24.01
N GLY A 393 2.83 20.30 -23.46
CA GLY A 393 2.18 19.01 -23.21
C GLY A 393 1.49 18.95 -21.84
N ASN A 394 0.84 17.81 -21.58
CA ASN A 394 0.14 17.54 -20.34
C ASN A 394 0.92 16.62 -19.37
N GLU A 395 2.11 16.18 -19.75
CA GLU A 395 2.97 15.38 -18.88
C GLU A 395 3.52 16.23 -17.72
N ASN A 396 3.45 15.72 -16.51
CA ASN A 396 4.04 16.34 -15.34
C ASN A 396 5.52 15.94 -15.23
N LEU A 397 6.39 16.77 -15.82
CA LEU A 397 7.82 16.47 -15.91
C LEU A 397 8.49 16.32 -14.53
N ASP A 398 8.08 17.13 -13.54
CA ASP A 398 8.63 17.10 -12.20
C ASP A 398 8.25 15.81 -11.46
N ALA A 399 7.01 15.35 -11.62
CA ALA A 399 6.56 14.07 -11.04
C ALA A 399 7.23 12.87 -11.73
N ILE A 400 7.45 12.92 -13.04
CA ILE A 400 8.16 11.87 -13.78
C ILE A 400 9.61 11.73 -13.27
N GLU A 401 10.32 12.84 -13.11
CA GLU A 401 11.68 12.84 -12.56
C GLU A 401 11.69 12.38 -11.10
N PHE A 402 10.72 12.82 -10.29
CA PHE A 402 10.56 12.34 -8.91
C PHE A 402 10.37 10.81 -8.87
N LEU A 403 9.47 10.25 -9.69
CA LEU A 403 9.21 8.80 -9.73
C LEU A 403 10.47 8.01 -10.12
N LYS A 404 11.18 8.44 -11.14
CA LYS A 404 12.44 7.81 -11.57
C LYS A 404 13.51 7.89 -10.48
N HIS A 405 13.66 9.04 -9.83
CA HIS A 405 14.59 9.25 -8.73
C HIS A 405 14.25 8.34 -7.55
N LEU A 406 13.00 8.37 -7.10
CA LEU A 406 12.51 7.50 -6.02
C LEU A 406 12.80 6.04 -6.32
N ASN A 407 12.35 5.54 -7.48
CA ASN A 407 12.48 4.14 -7.84
C ASN A 407 13.94 3.70 -7.95
N SER A 408 14.80 4.56 -8.51
CA SER A 408 16.24 4.31 -8.58
C SER A 408 16.87 4.14 -7.19
N ILE A 409 16.59 5.07 -6.27
CA ILE A 409 17.16 5.05 -4.91
C ILE A 409 16.57 3.93 -4.08
N TYR A 410 15.25 3.72 -4.17
CA TYR A 410 14.56 2.65 -3.46
C TYR A 410 15.13 1.28 -3.83
N LYS A 411 15.23 0.98 -5.12
CA LYS A 411 15.78 -0.29 -5.61
C LYS A 411 17.27 -0.46 -5.30
N LYS A 412 18.03 0.63 -5.25
CA LYS A 412 19.45 0.59 -4.86
C LYS A 412 19.63 0.26 -3.39
N LYS A 413 18.80 0.82 -2.50
CA LYS A 413 18.88 0.61 -1.04
C LYS A 413 18.16 -0.65 -0.60
N ASN A 414 17.02 -0.94 -1.19
CA ASN A 414 16.15 -2.07 -0.86
C ASN A 414 15.88 -2.94 -2.11
N PRO A 415 16.90 -3.59 -2.70
CA PRO A 415 16.77 -4.33 -3.95
C PRO A 415 15.75 -5.48 -3.86
N SER A 416 15.48 -5.97 -2.66
CA SER A 416 14.56 -7.07 -2.41
C SER A 416 13.12 -6.63 -2.09
N SER A 417 12.83 -5.35 -1.97
CA SER A 417 11.47 -4.84 -1.79
C SER A 417 10.87 -4.38 -3.12
N LEU A 418 9.58 -4.62 -3.32
CA LEU A 418 8.87 -4.39 -4.57
C LEU A 418 8.31 -2.98 -4.69
N LEU A 419 8.27 -2.46 -5.91
CA LEU A 419 7.54 -1.25 -6.27
C LEU A 419 6.45 -1.60 -7.28
N ILE A 420 5.19 -1.35 -6.91
CA ILE A 420 4.01 -1.68 -7.70
C ILE A 420 3.27 -0.39 -8.02
N ALA A 421 2.98 -0.13 -9.30
CA ALA A 421 2.26 1.06 -9.71
C ALA A 421 0.76 0.75 -9.93
N GLU A 422 -0.11 1.58 -9.34
CA GLU A 422 -1.45 1.75 -9.86
C GLU A 422 -1.42 2.83 -10.93
N GLU A 423 -1.39 2.40 -12.18
CA GLU A 423 -1.39 3.28 -13.34
C GLU A 423 -2.42 2.79 -14.37
N SER A 424 -3.46 3.58 -14.61
CA SER A 424 -4.64 3.19 -15.37
C SER A 424 -4.63 3.66 -16.83
N THR A 425 -3.58 4.39 -17.23
CA THR A 425 -3.47 4.94 -18.61
C THR A 425 -2.57 4.08 -19.51
N ALA A 426 -2.38 4.52 -20.73
CA ALA A 426 -1.48 3.91 -21.69
C ALA A 426 -0.03 4.42 -21.56
N TRP A 427 0.39 4.94 -20.41
CA TRP A 427 1.79 5.35 -20.20
C TRP A 427 2.73 4.17 -20.44
N PRO A 428 3.74 4.31 -21.31
CA PRO A 428 4.58 3.20 -21.69
C PRO A 428 5.69 2.93 -20.66
N LYS A 429 6.12 1.66 -20.56
CA LYS A 429 7.26 1.24 -19.76
C LYS A 429 7.20 1.66 -18.28
N VAL A 430 6.03 1.57 -17.66
CA VAL A 430 5.89 1.82 -16.21
C VAL A 430 6.78 0.85 -15.44
N SER A 431 6.75 -0.44 -15.78
CA SER A 431 7.63 -1.47 -15.22
C SER A 431 8.92 -1.69 -16.03
N GLY A 432 9.22 -0.78 -16.95
CA GLY A 432 10.44 -0.84 -17.76
C GLY A 432 11.67 -0.27 -17.05
N ASP A 433 12.85 -0.71 -17.50
CA ASP A 433 14.13 -0.24 -16.96
C ASP A 433 14.32 1.28 -17.15
N LEU A 434 14.84 1.92 -16.12
CA LEU A 434 15.14 3.37 -16.12
C LEU A 434 16.10 3.77 -17.25
N ASN A 435 17.10 2.93 -17.55
CA ASN A 435 18.07 3.19 -18.62
C ASN A 435 17.46 3.10 -20.02
N GLU A 436 16.30 2.45 -20.14
CA GLU A 436 15.54 2.34 -21.39
C GLU A 436 14.38 3.36 -21.47
N GLY A 437 14.35 4.32 -20.54
CA GLY A 437 13.35 5.36 -20.48
C GLY A 437 12.07 4.97 -19.72
N GLY A 438 12.07 3.81 -19.04
CA GLY A 438 10.99 3.38 -18.16
C GLY A 438 10.92 4.16 -16.85
N LEU A 439 9.91 3.87 -16.02
CA LEU A 439 9.75 4.46 -14.70
C LEU A 439 10.42 3.65 -13.58
N GLY A 440 10.79 2.38 -13.83
CA GLY A 440 11.52 1.53 -12.89
C GLY A 440 10.69 0.86 -11.81
N PHE A 441 9.38 0.73 -11.98
CA PHE A 441 8.57 -0.14 -11.13
C PHE A 441 8.84 -1.62 -11.41
N ASP A 442 8.61 -2.47 -10.44
CA ASP A 442 8.68 -3.93 -10.65
C ASP A 442 7.41 -4.45 -11.33
N TYR A 443 6.25 -3.91 -10.96
CA TYR A 443 4.94 -4.34 -11.46
C TYR A 443 4.00 -3.15 -11.68
N LYS A 444 2.98 -3.41 -12.52
CA LYS A 444 1.86 -2.50 -12.78
C LYS A 444 0.54 -3.24 -12.62
N TRP A 445 -0.46 -2.65 -11.98
CA TRP A 445 -1.82 -3.15 -11.99
C TRP A 445 -2.41 -3.13 -13.40
N ASN A 446 -3.01 -4.24 -13.83
CA ASN A 446 -3.66 -4.32 -15.14
C ASN A 446 -5.12 -3.87 -15.06
N MET A 447 -5.32 -2.56 -15.01
CA MET A 447 -6.65 -1.95 -14.97
C MET A 447 -7.40 -2.15 -16.29
N GLY A 448 -6.70 -2.19 -17.43
CA GLY A 448 -7.30 -2.45 -18.75
C GLY A 448 -7.94 -3.84 -18.80
N TRP A 449 -7.18 -4.89 -18.45
CA TRP A 449 -7.73 -6.24 -18.36
C TRP A 449 -8.91 -6.31 -17.38
N MET A 450 -8.80 -5.69 -16.22
CA MET A 450 -9.84 -5.70 -15.20
C MET A 450 -11.16 -5.11 -15.73
N ASN A 451 -11.10 -3.95 -16.38
CA ASN A 451 -12.28 -3.31 -16.96
C ASN A 451 -12.91 -4.15 -18.07
N ASP A 452 -12.13 -4.56 -19.08
CA ASP A 452 -12.62 -5.35 -20.21
C ASP A 452 -13.24 -6.68 -19.73
N PHE A 453 -12.55 -7.35 -18.82
CA PHE A 453 -12.98 -8.64 -18.30
C PHE A 453 -14.26 -8.54 -17.45
N LEU A 454 -14.35 -7.55 -16.58
CA LEU A 454 -15.57 -7.35 -15.77
C LEU A 454 -16.76 -6.92 -16.62
N GLU A 455 -16.58 -6.07 -17.63
CA GLU A 455 -17.67 -5.72 -18.56
C GLU A 455 -18.15 -6.96 -19.31
N PHE A 456 -17.25 -7.81 -19.81
CA PHE A 456 -17.61 -9.10 -20.42
C PHE A 456 -18.38 -10.00 -19.44
N MET A 457 -17.93 -10.11 -18.21
CA MET A 457 -18.55 -11.00 -17.22
C MET A 457 -19.91 -10.51 -16.73
N LYS A 458 -20.19 -9.21 -16.77
CA LYS A 458 -21.52 -8.62 -16.46
C LYS A 458 -22.57 -8.95 -17.51
N LEU A 459 -22.17 -9.23 -18.75
CA LEU A 459 -23.10 -9.55 -19.81
C LEU A 459 -23.85 -10.86 -19.52
N ASP A 460 -25.15 -10.87 -19.83
CA ASP A 460 -25.86 -12.15 -19.90
C ASP A 460 -25.12 -13.07 -20.88
N PRO A 461 -24.91 -14.36 -20.53
CA PRO A 461 -24.16 -15.30 -21.35
C PRO A 461 -24.62 -15.38 -22.81
N TYR A 462 -25.86 -15.09 -23.08
CA TYR A 462 -26.43 -15.05 -24.44
C TYR A 462 -25.78 -13.96 -25.31
N PHE A 463 -25.37 -12.82 -24.70
CA PHE A 463 -24.80 -11.69 -25.43
C PHE A 463 -23.25 -11.70 -25.47
N ARG A 464 -22.59 -12.59 -24.74
CA ARG A 464 -21.13 -12.63 -24.61
C ARG A 464 -20.38 -12.85 -25.94
N SER A 465 -21.04 -13.51 -26.91
CA SER A 465 -20.46 -13.67 -28.23
C SER A 465 -20.18 -12.34 -28.94
N GLY A 466 -20.96 -11.30 -28.63
CA GLY A 466 -20.79 -9.96 -29.21
C GLY A 466 -19.54 -9.24 -28.69
N ASP A 467 -19.09 -9.57 -27.45
CA ASP A 467 -17.95 -8.92 -26.80
C ASP A 467 -16.80 -9.90 -26.50
N TYR A 468 -16.72 -10.97 -27.25
CA TYR A 468 -15.75 -12.06 -27.07
C TYR A 468 -14.29 -11.58 -27.08
N ASN A 469 -13.99 -10.50 -27.79
CA ASN A 469 -12.65 -9.94 -27.86
C ASN A 469 -12.14 -9.44 -26.51
N ALA A 470 -13.01 -9.05 -25.59
CA ALA A 470 -12.62 -8.66 -24.22
C ALA A 470 -11.86 -9.77 -23.46
N LEU A 471 -12.08 -11.04 -23.81
CA LEU A 471 -11.31 -12.15 -23.25
C LEU A 471 -9.89 -12.26 -23.79
N THR A 472 -9.66 -11.82 -25.02
CA THR A 472 -8.42 -12.11 -25.75
C THR A 472 -7.54 -10.89 -25.93
N PHE A 473 -8.13 -9.69 -25.86
CA PHE A 473 -7.46 -8.42 -26.18
C PHE A 473 -6.25 -8.14 -25.27
N SER A 474 -6.34 -8.47 -23.99
CA SER A 474 -5.25 -8.23 -23.03
C SER A 474 -3.92 -8.86 -23.44
N LEU A 475 -3.94 -10.00 -24.16
CA LEU A 475 -2.73 -10.70 -24.61
C LEU A 475 -1.97 -9.91 -25.71
N PHE A 476 -2.57 -8.93 -26.37
CA PHE A 476 -1.87 -8.07 -27.34
C PHE A 476 -0.87 -7.13 -26.66
N TYR A 477 -1.15 -6.73 -25.42
CA TYR A 477 -0.28 -5.81 -24.68
C TYR A 477 0.32 -6.42 -23.41
N HIS A 478 -0.06 -7.65 -23.06
CA HIS A 478 0.34 -8.28 -21.79
C HIS A 478 1.86 -8.28 -21.54
N TYR A 479 2.66 -8.46 -22.59
CA TYR A 479 4.12 -8.51 -22.49
C TYR A 479 4.80 -7.14 -22.61
N SER A 480 4.05 -6.05 -22.61
CA SER A 480 4.61 -4.69 -22.59
C SER A 480 4.98 -4.22 -21.18
N GLU A 481 4.40 -4.84 -20.16
CA GLU A 481 4.60 -4.51 -18.74
C GLU A 481 4.57 -5.79 -17.89
N ASN A 482 5.10 -5.73 -16.68
CA ASN A 482 4.94 -6.79 -15.68
C ASN A 482 3.61 -6.60 -14.95
N PHE A 483 2.54 -7.20 -15.45
CA PHE A 483 1.21 -6.97 -14.92
C PHE A 483 0.83 -7.83 -13.71
N ILE A 484 0.13 -7.22 -12.76
CA ILE A 484 -0.68 -7.89 -11.75
C ILE A 484 -2.14 -7.79 -12.18
N LEU A 485 -2.82 -8.92 -12.30
CA LEU A 485 -4.26 -8.96 -12.54
C LEU A 485 -4.98 -8.66 -11.23
N VAL A 486 -5.76 -7.59 -11.22
CA VAL A 486 -6.38 -7.07 -10.00
C VAL A 486 -7.89 -7.14 -10.07
N LEU A 487 -8.50 -7.56 -8.97
CA LEU A 487 -9.90 -7.36 -8.62
C LEU A 487 -9.90 -6.72 -7.23
N SER A 488 -9.67 -5.41 -7.21
CA SER A 488 -9.34 -4.62 -6.02
C SER A 488 -10.58 -4.09 -5.27
N HIS A 489 -10.33 -3.36 -4.18
CA HIS A 489 -11.35 -2.69 -3.39
C HIS A 489 -12.20 -1.73 -4.21
N ASP A 490 -11.62 -1.03 -5.19
CA ASP A 490 -12.33 -0.05 -6.02
C ASP A 490 -13.48 -0.64 -6.84
N GLU A 491 -13.42 -1.94 -7.11
CA GLU A 491 -14.44 -2.61 -7.91
C GLU A 491 -15.70 -3.01 -7.13
N VAL A 492 -15.68 -2.89 -5.80
CA VAL A 492 -16.75 -3.43 -4.94
C VAL A 492 -17.36 -2.38 -4.01
N VAL A 493 -17.33 -1.12 -4.42
CA VAL A 493 -17.80 0.05 -3.68
C VAL A 493 -18.57 1.01 -4.58
N HIS A 494 -19.21 2.01 -3.99
CA HIS A 494 -19.83 3.17 -4.67
C HIS A 494 -20.91 2.82 -5.71
N GLY A 495 -21.73 1.80 -5.44
CA GLY A 495 -22.81 1.38 -6.33
C GLY A 495 -22.35 0.53 -7.51
N LYS A 496 -21.08 0.06 -7.48
CA LYS A 496 -20.56 -0.86 -8.52
C LYS A 496 -20.99 -2.31 -8.33
N ALA A 497 -21.59 -2.67 -7.18
CA ALA A 497 -21.89 -4.02 -6.69
C ALA A 497 -20.63 -4.85 -6.39
N THR A 498 -20.75 -5.92 -5.59
CA THR A 498 -19.67 -6.90 -5.36
C THR A 498 -19.37 -7.72 -6.62
N LEU A 499 -18.27 -8.47 -6.64
CA LEU A 499 -17.98 -9.35 -7.77
C LEU A 499 -19.09 -10.38 -7.98
N ALA A 500 -19.62 -10.97 -6.91
CA ALA A 500 -20.79 -11.86 -6.99
C ALA A 500 -22.05 -11.12 -7.47
N GLY A 501 -22.25 -9.88 -7.00
CA GLY A 501 -23.37 -9.03 -7.40
C GLY A 501 -23.37 -8.64 -8.87
N LYS A 502 -22.18 -8.42 -9.46
CA LYS A 502 -21.99 -8.12 -10.89
C LYS A 502 -22.34 -9.27 -11.82
N MET A 503 -22.24 -10.50 -11.32
CA MET A 503 -22.47 -11.69 -12.15
C MET A 503 -23.94 -11.81 -12.56
N PRO A 504 -24.24 -12.08 -13.85
CA PRO A 504 -25.59 -12.32 -14.31
C PRO A 504 -26.13 -13.66 -13.78
N GLY A 505 -27.46 -13.77 -13.71
CA GLY A 505 -28.16 -14.96 -13.28
C GLY A 505 -29.38 -14.62 -12.44
N ALA A 506 -30.46 -15.42 -12.58
CA ALA A 506 -31.68 -15.29 -11.82
C ALA A 506 -31.56 -15.92 -10.42
N THR A 507 -30.62 -16.85 -10.25
CA THR A 507 -30.37 -17.55 -8.98
C THR A 507 -28.96 -17.28 -8.48
N GLN A 508 -28.73 -17.52 -7.18
CA GLN A 508 -27.38 -17.43 -6.62
C GLN A 508 -26.43 -18.47 -7.22
N GLU A 509 -26.91 -19.66 -7.52
CA GLU A 509 -26.15 -20.74 -8.15
C GLU A 509 -25.60 -20.31 -9.51
N GLU A 510 -26.39 -19.63 -10.32
CA GLU A 510 -25.99 -19.11 -11.63
C GLU A 510 -24.95 -18.00 -11.47
N LYS A 511 -25.15 -17.06 -10.53
CA LYS A 511 -24.16 -16.01 -10.22
C LYS A 511 -22.84 -16.61 -9.76
N PHE A 512 -22.87 -17.57 -8.87
CA PHE A 512 -21.67 -18.24 -8.35
C PHE A 512 -20.99 -19.13 -9.39
N ALA A 513 -21.73 -19.72 -10.33
CA ALA A 513 -21.14 -20.42 -11.47
C ALA A 513 -20.33 -19.45 -12.35
N ASN A 514 -20.90 -18.28 -12.67
CA ASN A 514 -20.21 -17.20 -13.38
C ASN A 514 -18.95 -16.75 -12.60
N LEU A 515 -19.07 -16.54 -11.29
CA LEU A 515 -17.96 -16.11 -10.44
C LEU A 515 -16.82 -17.15 -10.40
N ARG A 516 -17.16 -18.45 -10.33
CA ARG A 516 -16.15 -19.52 -10.41
C ARG A 516 -15.45 -19.53 -11.77
N ALA A 517 -16.18 -19.35 -12.87
CA ALA A 517 -15.58 -19.27 -14.21
C ALA A 517 -14.64 -18.05 -14.31
N ALA A 518 -15.05 -16.89 -13.76
CA ALA A 518 -14.26 -15.67 -13.75
C ALA A 518 -12.94 -15.86 -13.00
N TYR A 519 -13.00 -16.35 -11.77
CA TYR A 519 -11.77 -16.57 -10.98
C TYR A 519 -10.88 -17.66 -11.60
N GLY A 520 -11.49 -18.70 -12.19
CA GLY A 520 -10.75 -19.74 -12.92
C GLY A 520 -9.95 -19.15 -14.07
N TYR A 521 -10.56 -18.28 -14.87
CA TYR A 521 -9.88 -17.60 -15.97
C TYR A 521 -8.76 -16.69 -15.46
N MET A 522 -9.04 -15.82 -14.47
CA MET A 522 -8.05 -14.95 -13.86
C MET A 522 -6.82 -15.72 -13.38
N MET A 523 -7.03 -16.82 -12.64
CA MET A 523 -5.93 -17.58 -12.04
C MET A 523 -5.09 -18.35 -13.05
N THR A 524 -5.66 -18.65 -14.23
CA THR A 524 -4.94 -19.36 -15.31
C THR A 524 -4.41 -18.42 -16.40
N HIS A 525 -4.87 -17.17 -16.47
CA HIS A 525 -4.32 -16.13 -17.33
C HIS A 525 -2.91 -15.72 -16.85
N PRO A 526 -1.95 -15.38 -17.75
CA PRO A 526 -0.64 -14.88 -17.30
C PRO A 526 -0.74 -13.59 -16.48
N GLY A 527 0.24 -13.38 -15.60
CA GLY A 527 0.34 -12.25 -14.65
C GLY A 527 0.12 -12.66 -13.19
N LYS A 528 0.64 -11.87 -12.24
CA LYS A 528 0.41 -12.09 -10.81
C LYS A 528 -1.06 -11.77 -10.46
N LYS A 529 -1.49 -12.10 -9.25
CA LYS A 529 -2.91 -12.08 -8.87
C LYS A 529 -3.15 -11.23 -7.64
N LEU A 530 -4.23 -10.46 -7.65
CA LEU A 530 -4.73 -9.74 -6.48
C LEU A 530 -6.25 -9.86 -6.38
N LEU A 531 -6.73 -10.22 -5.19
CA LEU A 531 -8.16 -10.28 -4.89
C LEU A 531 -8.43 -9.55 -3.57
N PHE A 532 -9.43 -8.66 -3.58
CA PHE A 532 -9.87 -7.94 -2.40
C PHE A 532 -10.62 -8.85 -1.43
N MET A 533 -10.46 -8.60 -0.14
CA MET A 533 -11.09 -9.33 0.97
C MET A 533 -12.61 -9.47 0.82
N GLY A 534 -13.15 -10.63 1.22
CA GLY A 534 -14.58 -10.95 1.15
C GLY A 534 -15.04 -11.49 -0.20
N GLN A 535 -14.30 -11.21 -1.27
CA GLN A 535 -14.66 -11.66 -2.62
C GLN A 535 -14.38 -13.15 -2.81
N GLU A 536 -13.46 -13.73 -2.05
CA GLU A 536 -13.09 -15.15 -2.10
C GLU A 536 -14.18 -16.10 -1.59
N PHE A 537 -15.15 -15.58 -0.84
CA PHE A 537 -16.37 -16.34 -0.47
C PHE A 537 -17.66 -15.75 -1.03
N GLY A 538 -17.54 -14.75 -1.93
CA GLY A 538 -18.66 -14.15 -2.63
C GLY A 538 -19.55 -13.29 -1.75
N GLN A 539 -18.96 -12.35 -0.99
CA GLN A 539 -19.70 -11.36 -0.22
C GLN A 539 -20.78 -10.68 -1.07
N MET A 540 -21.96 -10.46 -0.51
CA MET A 540 -23.12 -9.98 -1.26
C MET A 540 -23.31 -8.47 -1.19
N ASN A 541 -23.02 -7.85 -0.04
CA ASN A 541 -23.07 -6.40 0.10
C ASN A 541 -21.71 -5.78 -0.28
N GLU A 542 -21.77 -4.60 -0.89
CA GLU A 542 -20.56 -3.81 -1.15
C GLU A 542 -19.75 -3.64 0.12
N TRP A 543 -18.43 -3.52 -0.06
CA TRP A 543 -17.56 -3.28 1.07
C TRP A 543 -17.89 -1.93 1.73
N ASN A 544 -17.88 -1.94 3.06
CA ASN A 544 -18.08 -0.78 3.90
C ASN A 544 -17.05 -0.81 5.03
N GLU A 545 -16.26 0.26 5.11
CA GLU A 545 -15.19 0.40 6.11
C GLU A 545 -15.70 0.42 7.54
N ASN A 546 -16.99 0.66 7.77
CA ASN A 546 -17.60 0.78 9.10
C ASN A 546 -18.09 -0.55 9.70
N VAL A 547 -18.03 -1.64 8.95
CA VAL A 547 -18.49 -2.95 9.40
C VAL A 547 -17.48 -4.05 9.11
N SER A 548 -17.57 -5.18 9.82
CA SER A 548 -16.85 -6.41 9.48
C SER A 548 -17.28 -6.94 8.13
N LEU A 549 -16.41 -7.74 7.49
CA LEU A 549 -16.85 -8.64 6.43
C LEU A 549 -17.99 -9.53 6.92
N GLU A 550 -18.84 -9.97 6.01
CA GLU A 550 -20.01 -10.80 6.28
C GLU A 550 -19.59 -12.27 6.54
N TRP A 551 -18.76 -12.52 7.56
CA TRP A 551 -18.25 -13.86 7.89
C TRP A 551 -19.33 -14.89 8.15
N ASN A 552 -20.53 -14.46 8.60
CA ASN A 552 -21.71 -15.29 8.78
C ASN A 552 -22.21 -15.93 7.47
N LEU A 553 -21.87 -15.39 6.30
CA LEU A 553 -22.19 -16.00 5.02
C LEU A 553 -21.55 -17.39 4.86
N LEU A 554 -20.45 -17.66 5.54
CA LEU A 554 -19.79 -18.98 5.52
C LEU A 554 -20.62 -20.09 6.16
N ASP A 555 -21.68 -19.76 6.90
CA ASP A 555 -22.65 -20.73 7.44
C ASP A 555 -23.57 -21.25 6.34
N TYR A 556 -23.64 -20.56 5.20
CA TYR A 556 -24.42 -20.99 4.05
C TYR A 556 -23.56 -21.79 3.07
N ASP A 557 -24.09 -22.91 2.61
CA ASP A 557 -23.38 -23.90 1.79
C ASP A 557 -22.77 -23.30 0.51
N ILE A 558 -23.45 -22.37 -0.15
CA ILE A 558 -23.00 -21.75 -1.39
C ILE A 558 -21.73 -20.90 -1.18
N HIS A 559 -21.67 -20.11 -0.12
CA HIS A 559 -20.52 -19.26 0.24
C HIS A 559 -19.35 -20.10 0.78
N SER A 560 -19.65 -21.09 1.61
CA SER A 560 -18.67 -22.04 2.10
C SER A 560 -18.00 -22.83 0.96
N LYS A 561 -18.77 -23.25 -0.04
CA LYS A 561 -18.28 -23.91 -1.25
C LYS A 561 -17.46 -22.97 -2.13
N MET A 562 -17.84 -21.68 -2.21
CA MET A 562 -17.07 -20.67 -2.93
C MET A 562 -15.71 -20.42 -2.27
N GLN A 563 -15.65 -20.29 -0.94
CA GLN A 563 -14.38 -20.19 -0.21
C GLN A 563 -13.50 -21.44 -0.45
N LYS A 564 -14.11 -22.62 -0.42
CA LYS A 564 -13.43 -23.87 -0.72
C LYS A 564 -12.85 -23.92 -2.13
N TYR A 565 -13.63 -23.38 -3.10
CA TYR A 565 -13.17 -23.22 -4.48
C TYR A 565 -11.98 -22.27 -4.59
N SER A 566 -12.08 -21.06 -4.04
CA SER A 566 -11.01 -20.05 -4.05
C SER A 566 -9.73 -20.59 -3.42
N LYS A 567 -9.85 -21.28 -2.27
CA LYS A 567 -8.73 -21.97 -1.64
C LYS A 567 -8.06 -22.99 -2.56
N ALA A 568 -8.85 -23.81 -3.23
CA ALA A 568 -8.35 -24.87 -4.13
C ALA A 568 -7.71 -24.27 -5.39
N LEU A 569 -8.26 -23.17 -5.89
CA LEU A 569 -7.75 -22.45 -7.04
C LEU A 569 -6.41 -21.76 -6.72
N ASN A 570 -6.27 -21.14 -5.54
CA ASN A 570 -5.01 -20.61 -5.05
C ASN A 570 -3.95 -21.72 -4.91
N LYS A 571 -4.36 -22.90 -4.41
CA LYS A 571 -3.46 -24.06 -4.33
C LYS A 571 -3.02 -24.55 -5.71
N LEU A 572 -3.94 -24.61 -6.68
CA LEU A 572 -3.61 -24.94 -8.07
C LEU A 572 -2.53 -24.00 -8.62
N TYR A 573 -2.68 -22.69 -8.38
CA TYR A 573 -1.70 -21.69 -8.81
C TYR A 573 -0.32 -21.95 -8.22
N LEU A 574 -0.23 -22.29 -6.93
CA LEU A 574 1.05 -22.55 -6.25
C LEU A 574 1.68 -23.90 -6.66
N ASP A 575 0.86 -24.92 -6.89
CA ASP A 575 1.36 -26.29 -7.17
C ASP A 575 1.89 -26.43 -8.60
N TYR A 576 1.47 -25.57 -9.55
CA TYR A 576 1.82 -25.72 -10.96
C TYR A 576 2.62 -24.52 -11.49
N PRO A 577 3.95 -24.66 -11.61
CA PRO A 577 4.83 -23.58 -12.10
C PRO A 577 4.41 -22.99 -13.45
N ALA A 578 3.77 -23.76 -14.32
CA ALA A 578 3.25 -23.26 -15.58
C ALA A 578 2.27 -22.08 -15.43
N LEU A 579 1.67 -21.90 -14.27
CA LEU A 579 0.70 -20.81 -14.02
C LEU A 579 1.36 -19.49 -13.59
N TYR A 580 2.67 -19.49 -13.26
CA TYR A 580 3.31 -18.27 -12.79
C TYR A 580 4.76 -18.06 -13.25
N LYS A 581 5.49 -19.12 -13.65
CA LYS A 581 6.95 -19.07 -13.86
C LYS A 581 7.34 -18.21 -15.07
N LEU A 582 6.55 -18.26 -16.13
CA LEU A 582 6.76 -17.52 -17.37
C LEU A 582 5.63 -16.51 -17.62
N ASP A 583 5.14 -15.84 -16.58
CA ASP A 583 4.05 -14.88 -16.71
C ASP A 583 4.36 -13.74 -17.68
N TYR A 584 5.61 -13.30 -17.74
CA TYR A 584 6.06 -12.15 -18.54
C TYR A 584 6.92 -12.55 -19.74
N ASN A 585 6.96 -13.86 -20.04
CA ASN A 585 7.62 -14.40 -21.22
C ASN A 585 6.57 -15.00 -22.17
N PRO A 586 6.52 -14.59 -23.46
CA PRO A 586 5.58 -15.14 -24.44
C PRO A 586 5.58 -16.66 -24.54
N ASP A 587 6.71 -17.32 -24.26
CA ASP A 587 6.83 -18.78 -24.28
C ASP A 587 5.97 -19.47 -23.22
N GLY A 588 5.53 -18.76 -22.18
CA GLY A 588 4.68 -19.26 -21.09
C GLY A 588 3.21 -19.43 -21.45
N PHE A 589 2.76 -18.86 -22.57
CA PHE A 589 1.36 -18.88 -22.99
C PHE A 589 1.22 -19.19 -24.48
N GLU A 590 0.20 -19.91 -24.85
CA GLU A 590 -0.10 -20.15 -26.25
C GLU A 590 -1.59 -20.44 -26.45
N TRP A 591 -2.24 -19.72 -27.37
CA TRP A 591 -3.60 -20.03 -27.78
C TRP A 591 -3.65 -21.36 -28.54
N ILE A 592 -4.60 -22.21 -28.16
CA ILE A 592 -5.04 -23.36 -28.97
C ILE A 592 -6.25 -22.93 -29.79
N ASN A 593 -7.26 -22.38 -29.14
CA ASN A 593 -8.46 -21.86 -29.80
C ASN A 593 -8.97 -20.59 -29.09
N CYS A 594 -8.96 -19.48 -29.80
CA CYS A 594 -9.48 -18.18 -29.39
C CYS A 594 -10.48 -17.62 -30.41
N THR A 595 -11.09 -18.45 -31.25
CA THR A 595 -12.01 -18.05 -32.34
C THR A 595 -13.43 -18.57 -32.16
N SER A 596 -13.71 -19.34 -31.09
CA SER A 596 -15.03 -19.92 -30.80
C SER A 596 -15.95 -18.91 -30.11
N LYS A 597 -16.18 -17.75 -30.74
CA LYS A 597 -16.98 -16.67 -30.17
C LYS A 597 -18.44 -17.05 -29.93
N ASP A 598 -19.06 -17.81 -30.86
CA ASP A 598 -20.45 -18.20 -30.75
C ASP A 598 -20.71 -19.12 -29.56
N GLU A 599 -19.70 -19.85 -29.12
CA GLU A 599 -19.72 -20.71 -27.94
C GLU A 599 -19.14 -19.99 -26.71
N SER A 600 -18.58 -18.78 -26.85
CA SER A 600 -17.88 -18.05 -25.81
C SER A 600 -16.90 -18.93 -25.02
N THR A 601 -16.10 -19.73 -25.75
CA THR A 601 -15.11 -20.64 -25.19
C THR A 601 -13.70 -20.30 -25.66
N VAL A 602 -12.72 -20.46 -24.77
CA VAL A 602 -11.28 -20.31 -25.10
C VAL A 602 -10.51 -21.54 -24.65
N VAL A 603 -9.47 -21.88 -25.41
CA VAL A 603 -8.54 -22.96 -25.08
C VAL A 603 -7.11 -22.46 -25.25
N PHE A 604 -6.29 -22.64 -24.23
CA PHE A 604 -4.90 -22.18 -24.25
C PHE A 604 -3.97 -23.10 -23.45
N LEU A 605 -2.68 -22.94 -23.67
CA LEU A 605 -1.63 -23.59 -22.92
C LEU A 605 -1.01 -22.63 -21.91
N ARG A 606 -0.65 -23.17 -20.75
CA ARG A 606 0.32 -22.59 -19.84
C ARG A 606 1.53 -23.50 -19.78
N LYS A 607 2.71 -22.92 -19.88
CA LYS A 607 3.96 -23.67 -20.08
C LYS A 607 5.08 -23.16 -19.18
N THR A 608 6.07 -24.01 -18.97
CA THR A 608 7.42 -23.63 -18.54
C THR A 608 8.41 -24.07 -19.61
N GLU A 609 9.70 -23.98 -19.32
CA GLU A 609 10.76 -24.49 -20.17
C GLU A 609 10.72 -26.06 -20.27
N ASN A 610 10.01 -26.69 -19.31
CA ASN A 610 9.84 -28.15 -19.29
C ASN A 610 8.49 -28.53 -19.91
N GLU A 611 8.50 -29.32 -20.96
CA GLU A 611 7.27 -29.81 -21.61
C GLU A 611 6.32 -30.52 -20.65
N GLU A 612 6.85 -31.22 -19.64
CA GLU A 612 6.07 -31.98 -18.64
C GLU A 612 5.23 -31.11 -17.72
N ASP A 613 5.53 -29.82 -17.64
CA ASP A 613 4.75 -28.84 -16.87
C ASP A 613 3.55 -28.27 -17.65
N THR A 614 3.43 -28.62 -18.94
CA THR A 614 2.41 -28.05 -19.82
C THR A 614 1.00 -28.38 -19.34
N LEU A 615 0.20 -27.33 -19.19
CA LEU A 615 -1.22 -27.41 -18.86
C LEU A 615 -2.06 -26.99 -20.06
N VAL A 616 -3.17 -27.68 -20.29
CA VAL A 616 -4.23 -27.29 -21.23
C VAL A 616 -5.40 -26.72 -20.41
N VAL A 617 -5.72 -25.46 -20.65
CA VAL A 617 -6.81 -24.77 -19.97
C VAL A 617 -7.97 -24.57 -20.95
N VAL A 618 -9.19 -24.90 -20.52
CA VAL A 618 -10.41 -24.69 -21.30
C VAL A 618 -11.40 -23.89 -20.45
N CYS A 619 -11.84 -22.75 -20.95
CA CYS A 619 -12.86 -21.93 -20.29
C CYS A 619 -14.14 -21.88 -21.14
N ASN A 620 -15.27 -22.04 -20.50
CA ASN A 620 -16.60 -21.91 -21.09
C ASN A 620 -17.41 -20.87 -20.32
N PHE A 621 -17.82 -19.84 -21.00
CA PHE A 621 -18.59 -18.72 -20.42
C PHE A 621 -20.07 -18.78 -20.79
N THR A 622 -20.58 -19.96 -21.15
CA THR A 622 -22.01 -20.21 -21.43
C THR A 622 -22.58 -21.28 -20.51
N PRO A 623 -23.93 -21.33 -20.32
CA PRO A 623 -24.59 -22.35 -19.52
C PRO A 623 -24.71 -23.69 -20.26
N VAL A 624 -24.06 -23.83 -21.41
CA VAL A 624 -24.20 -25.04 -22.28
C VAL A 624 -23.03 -25.99 -21.99
N VAL A 625 -23.36 -27.27 -21.90
CA VAL A 625 -22.35 -28.35 -21.85
C VAL A 625 -21.93 -28.67 -23.28
N TYR A 626 -20.64 -28.60 -23.57
CA TYR A 626 -20.13 -28.99 -24.88
C TYR A 626 -19.38 -30.33 -24.82
N GLU A 627 -19.60 -31.17 -25.84
CA GLU A 627 -18.65 -32.26 -26.18
C GLU A 627 -17.82 -31.77 -27.34
N ARG A 628 -16.54 -31.49 -27.08
CA ARG A 628 -15.63 -30.96 -28.12
C ARG A 628 -14.39 -31.83 -28.26
N GLU A 629 -13.86 -31.73 -29.47
CA GLU A 629 -12.51 -32.18 -29.78
C GLU A 629 -11.60 -30.95 -29.88
N ILE A 630 -10.56 -30.88 -29.05
CA ILE A 630 -9.61 -29.79 -29.00
C ILE A 630 -8.23 -30.27 -29.46
N GLY A 631 -7.47 -29.40 -30.11
CA GLY A 631 -6.09 -29.64 -30.40
C GLY A 631 -5.22 -29.72 -29.14
N VAL A 632 -4.23 -30.60 -29.08
CA VAL A 632 -3.31 -30.68 -27.97
C VAL A 632 -1.86 -30.82 -28.46
N PRO A 633 -0.83 -30.34 -27.72
CA PRO A 633 0.54 -30.26 -28.18
C PRO A 633 1.19 -31.64 -28.33
N PHE A 634 0.91 -32.58 -27.44
CA PHE A 634 1.63 -33.82 -27.34
C PHE A 634 0.71 -35.04 -27.51
N LYS A 635 1.30 -36.12 -28.04
CA LYS A 635 0.67 -37.43 -27.96
C LYS A 635 0.84 -37.99 -26.56
N GLY A 636 -0.23 -38.52 -25.97
CA GLY A 636 -0.17 -39.09 -24.62
C GLY A 636 -1.51 -39.09 -23.91
N THR A 637 -1.44 -39.17 -22.62
CA THR A 637 -2.62 -39.14 -21.72
C THR A 637 -2.77 -37.78 -21.12
N TYR A 638 -4.02 -37.32 -20.95
CA TYR A 638 -4.37 -36.03 -20.34
C TYR A 638 -5.32 -36.29 -19.19
N THR A 639 -4.95 -35.80 -18.00
CA THR A 639 -5.72 -35.96 -16.78
C THR A 639 -6.34 -34.61 -16.39
N GLU A 640 -7.66 -34.56 -16.21
CA GLU A 640 -8.33 -33.38 -15.64
C GLU A 640 -7.91 -33.25 -14.19
N ILE A 641 -7.06 -32.23 -13.90
CA ILE A 641 -6.51 -31.97 -12.56
C ILE A 641 -7.33 -30.95 -11.78
N PHE A 642 -8.12 -30.13 -12.49
CA PHE A 642 -8.97 -29.13 -11.88
C PHE A 642 -10.24 -28.90 -12.72
N ASN A 643 -11.36 -28.69 -12.02
CA ASN A 643 -12.66 -28.43 -12.65
C ASN A 643 -13.48 -27.51 -11.73
N SER A 644 -13.79 -26.30 -12.17
CA SER A 644 -14.57 -25.32 -11.40
C SER A 644 -16.05 -25.72 -11.25
N ASP A 645 -16.56 -26.66 -12.07
CA ASP A 645 -17.94 -27.18 -11.99
C ASP A 645 -18.06 -28.45 -11.12
N ASP A 646 -17.01 -28.82 -10.37
CA ASP A 646 -17.09 -29.93 -9.43
C ASP A 646 -18.15 -29.65 -8.34
N LYS A 647 -18.96 -30.65 -7.98
CA LYS A 647 -19.99 -30.58 -6.94
C LYS A 647 -19.47 -30.09 -5.59
N LYS A 648 -18.19 -30.40 -5.25
CA LYS A 648 -17.57 -29.92 -4.01
C LYS A 648 -17.42 -28.39 -3.94
N TYR A 649 -17.53 -27.70 -5.07
CA TYR A 649 -17.49 -26.25 -5.22
C TYR A 649 -18.87 -25.65 -5.57
N GLY A 650 -19.94 -26.44 -5.54
CA GLY A 650 -21.29 -26.01 -5.89
C GLY A 650 -21.60 -26.07 -7.38
N GLY A 651 -20.80 -26.76 -8.18
CA GLY A 651 -21.05 -26.99 -9.58
C GLY A 651 -21.99 -28.16 -9.86
N SER A 652 -22.32 -28.38 -11.14
CA SER A 652 -23.20 -29.47 -11.58
C SER A 652 -22.52 -30.85 -11.55
N GLY A 653 -21.20 -30.87 -11.56
CA GLY A 653 -20.38 -32.09 -11.55
C GLY A 653 -20.17 -32.70 -12.95
N VAL A 654 -20.35 -31.89 -13.99
CA VAL A 654 -19.97 -32.28 -15.36
C VAL A 654 -18.44 -32.22 -15.47
N GLY A 655 -17.80 -33.21 -16.06
CA GLY A 655 -16.35 -33.25 -16.21
C GLY A 655 -15.83 -34.57 -16.81
N ASN A 656 -14.51 -34.72 -16.80
CA ASN A 656 -13.80 -35.85 -17.42
C ASN A 656 -13.14 -36.73 -16.35
N LYS A 657 -13.96 -37.56 -15.70
CA LYS A 657 -13.53 -38.41 -14.56
C LYS A 657 -12.40 -39.40 -14.83
N ARG A 658 -12.14 -39.71 -16.08
CA ARG A 658 -11.07 -40.62 -16.48
C ARG A 658 -10.08 -39.91 -17.35
N ALA A 659 -8.80 -40.21 -17.21
CA ALA A 659 -7.77 -39.73 -18.10
C ALA A 659 -8.13 -39.99 -19.56
N LYS A 660 -7.84 -39.06 -20.43
CA LYS A 660 -8.15 -39.08 -21.85
C LYS A 660 -6.89 -39.31 -22.65
N LYS A 661 -6.94 -40.23 -23.62
CA LYS A 661 -5.82 -40.45 -24.57
C LYS A 661 -6.05 -39.55 -25.80
N SER A 662 -5.00 -38.83 -26.19
CA SER A 662 -5.00 -38.11 -27.45
C SER A 662 -4.99 -39.06 -28.65
N VAL A 663 -5.61 -38.60 -29.73
CA VAL A 663 -5.62 -39.32 -31.02
C VAL A 663 -4.88 -38.49 -32.05
N LYS A 664 -4.25 -39.15 -33.03
CA LYS A 664 -3.59 -38.51 -34.16
C LYS A 664 -4.66 -38.00 -35.13
N LYS A 665 -5.14 -36.81 -34.90
CA LYS A 665 -6.12 -36.10 -35.72
C LYS A 665 -5.87 -34.61 -35.62
N LYS A 666 -5.79 -33.92 -36.75
CA LYS A 666 -5.51 -32.52 -36.82
C LYS A 666 -6.76 -31.69 -36.38
N VAL A 667 -6.63 -30.96 -35.31
CA VAL A 667 -7.68 -30.04 -34.75
C VAL A 667 -6.98 -28.80 -34.22
N ASP A 668 -7.57 -27.62 -34.36
CA ASP A 668 -7.05 -26.34 -33.89
C ASP A 668 -5.58 -26.10 -34.28
N GLY A 669 -5.18 -26.54 -35.47
CA GLY A 669 -3.81 -26.42 -35.95
C GLY A 669 -2.80 -27.43 -35.35
N ARG A 670 -3.21 -28.37 -34.46
CA ARG A 670 -2.39 -29.38 -33.81
C ARG A 670 -2.54 -30.75 -34.46
N GLU A 671 -1.47 -31.52 -34.46
CA GLU A 671 -1.47 -32.89 -35.04
C GLU A 671 -2.21 -33.91 -34.16
N ASN A 672 -2.35 -33.62 -32.86
CA ASN A 672 -3.05 -34.48 -31.91
C ASN A 672 -4.29 -33.77 -31.38
N SER A 673 -5.31 -34.51 -31.07
CA SER A 673 -6.57 -33.98 -30.51
C SER A 673 -7.03 -34.80 -29.31
N LEU A 674 -7.88 -34.16 -28.50
CA LEU A 674 -8.47 -34.73 -27.29
C LEU A 674 -9.96 -34.50 -27.29
N LYS A 675 -10.76 -35.57 -27.18
CA LYS A 675 -12.22 -35.45 -27.01
C LYS A 675 -12.57 -35.29 -25.55
N ILE A 676 -13.18 -34.16 -25.19
CA ILE A 676 -13.53 -33.76 -23.79
C ILE A 676 -14.97 -33.34 -23.65
N LYS A 677 -15.48 -33.41 -22.41
CA LYS A 677 -16.65 -32.66 -21.98
C LYS A 677 -16.22 -31.33 -21.37
N VAL A 678 -16.79 -30.25 -21.85
CA VAL A 678 -16.57 -28.92 -21.32
C VAL A 678 -17.81 -28.55 -20.48
N PRO A 679 -17.65 -28.40 -19.16
CA PRO A 679 -18.78 -28.08 -18.28
C PRO A 679 -19.35 -26.68 -18.56
N PRO A 680 -20.59 -26.40 -18.13
CA PRO A 680 -21.18 -25.07 -18.29
C PRO A 680 -20.56 -24.06 -17.30
N MET A 681 -20.42 -22.80 -17.69
CA MET A 681 -19.87 -21.74 -16.84
C MET A 681 -18.64 -22.21 -16.04
N ALA A 682 -17.62 -22.69 -16.72
CA ALA A 682 -16.53 -23.36 -16.02
C ALA A 682 -15.17 -23.21 -16.68
N MET A 683 -14.16 -23.38 -15.86
CA MET A 683 -12.78 -23.58 -16.28
C MET A 683 -12.36 -24.99 -15.88
N VAL A 684 -11.73 -25.72 -16.82
CA VAL A 684 -11.10 -27.02 -16.57
C VAL A 684 -9.63 -26.99 -16.98
N VAL A 685 -8.80 -27.69 -16.22
CA VAL A 685 -7.36 -27.77 -16.47
C VAL A 685 -6.98 -29.24 -16.64
N PHE A 686 -6.29 -29.52 -17.73
CA PHE A 686 -5.71 -30.84 -18.00
C PHE A 686 -4.20 -30.75 -17.91
N LYS A 687 -3.60 -31.77 -17.27
CA LYS A 687 -2.17 -31.99 -17.27
C LYS A 687 -1.85 -33.14 -18.23
N TRP A 688 -0.81 -32.96 -19.02
CA TRP A 688 -0.27 -34.03 -19.85
C TRP A 688 0.58 -35.00 -19.03
N ASP A 689 0.31 -36.31 -19.19
CA ASP A 689 1.11 -37.39 -18.66
C ASP A 689 1.80 -38.09 -19.86
N LYS A 690 3.11 -38.16 -19.85
CA LYS A 690 3.94 -38.67 -20.92
C LYS A 690 3.68 -40.14 -21.27
#